data_13d981a74a541755d4a50a2a8e0f2ac2
#
_entry.id   13d981a74a541755d4a50a2a8e0f2ac2
#
_cell.length_a   1.000
_cell.length_b   1.000
_cell.length_c   1.000
_cell.angle_alpha   90.00
_cell.angle_beta   90.00
_cell.angle_gamma   90.00
#
_symmetry.space_group_name_H-M   'P 1'
#
loop_
_entity.id
_entity.type
_entity.pdbx_description
1 polymer ?
#
loop_
_entity_poly.entity_id
_entity_poly.type
_entity_poly.pdbx_seq_one_letter_code
_entity_poly.pdbx_strand_id
1 'polypeptide(L)'
;MIVISVLLLALGVVADRSKLPAPCESMIYCHGPLLHTVQMAGLYNDSKTFVDKKMKSPADVVMGNFQKMMNRTDYRPTKAEIRRFVDDNFDVEGSEFEDWQPLDWKHNPAFLQRIKDPLLLEWAKSLNELWLNLGRKMKSEVKENQDLYSIIYVDHPVIVPGGRFREFYYWDSYWIIKGLLLSEMHSTATGMVTNFLNIVDKYGFIPNGGRIYYLMRSQPPLLIPMVKLLMDDIGDKDFLEQHIGTMDKEFDFWIKNHTVEVEYNGRTYQMTRYWEQSQGPRPESYKEDIDVARHFDTVDKKEELYAELKSAAESGWDFSSRWFILNGTNKGNLTNLKTRSIVPVDLNAFMCWNAQLMAEFHELLENFEKAKYYKTMHAKYKEAIEHVLWHEDVGAWLDFNLESGRRRDYFYPTNIAPLWTGCYDVDRSDYYVNRVINYLEKVKVDVFEGGIPTTFEHSGEQWDYPNAWPPLQYMVVMGLDNTRNEQAMRLASEMATKWVRSNFEVWKQKKAMLEKYDATIFGGFGGGGEYVVQKGFGWTNGVVMALLNLYGDTLYAADEFGDSPGQSGAVYGAHVGAGGIVTAFLVVIASVAAGALGLMVYRKRRDYAPLTSNEDLKILARKPYTELKSLNGASSQRQR
;
A
#
# COMPACT_ATOMS: atom_id res chain seq x y z
N MET A 1 51.17 -4.47 -36.42
CA MET A 1 49.74 -4.44 -36.21
C MET A 1 49.48 -4.96 -34.79
N ILE A 2 49.34 -4.05 -33.84
CA ILE A 2 49.08 -4.36 -32.44
C ILE A 2 47.59 -4.12 -32.21
N VAL A 3 46.85 -5.18 -31.90
CA VAL A 3 45.42 -5.12 -31.53
C VAL A 3 45.39 -4.74 -30.04
N ILE A 4 44.94 -3.53 -29.73
CA ILE A 4 44.68 -3.08 -28.37
C ILE A 4 43.23 -3.49 -28.07
N SER A 5 43.08 -4.57 -27.29
CA SER A 5 41.78 -4.93 -26.67
C SER A 5 41.51 -3.94 -25.53
N VAL A 6 40.51 -3.07 -25.72
CA VAL A 6 39.97 -2.22 -24.67
C VAL A 6 39.03 -3.08 -23.82
N LEU A 7 39.49 -3.50 -22.65
CA LEU A 7 38.66 -4.07 -21.60
C LEU A 7 37.89 -2.89 -20.95
N LEU A 8 36.62 -2.74 -21.30
CA LEU A 8 35.71 -1.91 -20.53
C LEU A 8 35.39 -2.65 -19.22
N LEU A 9 36.11 -2.31 -18.17
CA LEU A 9 35.73 -2.59 -16.81
C LEU A 9 34.48 -1.77 -16.51
N ALA A 10 33.34 -2.43 -16.48
CA ALA A 10 32.15 -1.93 -15.82
C ALA A 10 32.46 -1.82 -14.32
N LEU A 11 32.96 -0.68 -13.89
CA LEU A 11 33.01 -0.31 -12.48
C LEU A 11 31.56 -0.12 -12.02
N GLY A 12 30.97 -1.18 -11.51
CA GLY A 12 29.81 -1.05 -10.65
C GLY A 12 30.22 -0.19 -9.48
N VAL A 13 29.74 1.05 -9.45
CA VAL A 13 29.82 1.91 -8.28
C VAL A 13 29.01 1.23 -7.19
N VAL A 14 29.67 0.43 -6.36
CA VAL A 14 29.12 0.03 -5.07
C VAL A 14 29.04 1.32 -4.27
N ALA A 15 27.88 1.94 -4.23
CA ALA A 15 27.64 3.10 -3.38
C ALA A 15 28.04 2.70 -1.95
N ASP A 16 28.89 3.50 -1.34
CA ASP A 16 29.27 3.32 0.06
C ASP A 16 28.01 3.51 0.92
N ARG A 17 27.38 2.40 1.32
CA ARG A 17 26.07 2.36 2.03
C ARG A 17 26.15 2.99 3.41
N SER A 18 27.36 3.23 3.95
CA SER A 18 27.54 4.01 5.19
C SER A 18 27.16 5.49 5.03
N LYS A 19 26.80 5.93 3.81
CA LYS A 19 26.43 7.30 3.45
C LYS A 19 25.00 7.45 2.92
N LEU A 20 24.14 6.44 3.06
CA LEU A 20 22.74 6.59 2.69
C LEU A 20 22.08 7.69 3.54
N PRO A 21 21.17 8.51 2.95
CA PRO A 21 20.44 9.53 3.69
C PRO A 21 19.48 8.89 4.71
N ALA A 22 19.21 9.59 5.79
CA ALA A 22 18.13 9.21 6.69
C ALA A 22 16.75 9.38 6.01
N PRO A 23 15.68 8.72 6.50
CA PRO A 23 14.33 8.88 5.95
C PRO A 23 13.84 10.33 5.92
N CYS A 24 14.26 11.16 6.88
CA CYS A 24 14.12 12.61 6.89
C CYS A 24 15.14 13.25 7.85
N GLU A 25 15.15 14.56 7.95
CA GLU A 25 16.09 15.31 8.81
C GLU A 25 15.80 15.18 10.32
N SER A 26 14.61 14.74 10.73
CA SER A 26 14.23 14.68 12.13
C SER A 26 14.94 13.56 12.90
N MET A 27 15.77 13.93 13.86
CA MET A 27 16.40 12.99 14.81
C MET A 27 15.43 12.41 15.85
N ILE A 28 14.17 12.82 15.81
CA ILE A 28 13.12 12.39 16.75
C ILE A 28 12.18 11.41 16.06
N TYR A 29 11.77 11.73 14.82
CA TYR A 29 10.77 10.95 14.08
C TYR A 29 11.35 10.00 13.03
N CYS A 30 12.57 10.26 12.52
CA CYS A 30 13.10 9.52 11.38
C CYS A 30 14.35 8.70 11.68
N HIS A 31 15.17 9.13 12.62
CA HIS A 31 16.41 8.43 12.98
C HIS A 31 16.95 8.88 14.36
N GLY A 32 18.02 8.24 14.81
CA GLY A 32 18.76 8.69 15.98
C GLY A 32 18.45 7.95 17.29
N PRO A 33 19.21 8.30 18.37
CA PRO A 33 19.18 7.52 19.59
C PRO A 33 17.87 7.64 20.38
N LEU A 34 17.15 8.77 20.28
CA LEU A 34 15.84 8.94 20.93
C LEU A 34 14.82 7.97 20.32
N LEU A 35 14.68 7.98 18.98
CA LEU A 35 13.78 7.08 18.27
C LEU A 35 14.08 5.61 18.64
N HIS A 36 15.34 5.21 18.53
CA HIS A 36 15.77 3.86 18.88
C HIS A 36 15.41 3.47 20.32
N THR A 37 15.73 4.33 21.28
CA THR A 37 15.47 4.06 22.70
C THR A 37 13.98 3.89 23.00
N VAL A 38 13.13 4.75 22.45
CA VAL A 38 11.68 4.70 22.69
C VAL A 38 11.06 3.48 22.00
N GLN A 39 11.40 3.22 20.75
CA GLN A 39 10.84 2.10 19.98
C GLN A 39 11.26 0.75 20.58
N MET A 40 12.55 0.59 20.93
CA MET A 40 13.06 -0.65 21.50
C MET A 40 12.60 -0.91 22.95
N ALA A 41 12.15 0.12 23.66
CA ALA A 41 11.52 -0.05 24.98
C ALA A 41 10.14 -0.73 24.89
N GLY A 42 9.53 -0.83 23.69
CA GLY A 42 8.23 -1.46 23.48
C GLY A 42 7.13 -0.83 24.34
N LEU A 43 7.07 0.51 24.37
CA LEU A 43 6.03 1.24 25.10
C LEU A 43 4.64 1.01 24.50
N TYR A 44 4.59 0.81 23.21
CA TYR A 44 3.39 0.64 22.40
C TYR A 44 3.44 -0.70 21.66
N ASN A 45 2.28 -1.24 21.34
CA ASN A 45 2.16 -2.46 20.53
C ASN A 45 2.38 -2.19 19.04
N ASP A 46 2.27 -0.93 18.61
CA ASP A 46 2.41 -0.44 17.26
C ASP A 46 3.47 0.67 17.27
N SER A 47 4.56 0.48 16.54
CA SER A 47 5.67 1.44 16.45
C SER A 47 5.22 2.81 15.91
N LYS A 48 4.17 2.86 15.07
CA LYS A 48 3.60 4.09 14.52
C LYS A 48 3.06 5.03 15.60
N THR A 49 2.56 4.50 16.72
CA THR A 49 2.01 5.30 17.83
C THR A 49 3.00 6.35 18.35
N PHE A 50 4.29 6.05 18.44
CA PHE A 50 5.26 7.04 18.92
C PHE A 50 5.55 8.13 17.88
N VAL A 51 5.81 7.75 16.64
CA VAL A 51 6.21 8.71 15.59
C VAL A 51 5.07 9.62 15.13
N ASP A 52 3.82 9.32 15.53
CA ASP A 52 2.65 10.15 15.27
C ASP A 52 2.40 11.22 16.35
N LYS A 53 3.14 11.19 17.45
CA LYS A 53 2.95 12.14 18.57
C LYS A 53 3.53 13.50 18.25
N LYS A 54 2.82 14.56 18.66
CA LYS A 54 3.31 15.93 18.61
C LYS A 54 4.33 16.18 19.73
N MET A 55 5.42 16.86 19.45
CA MET A 55 6.31 17.41 20.50
C MET A 55 5.65 18.58 21.24
N LYS A 56 5.81 18.64 22.57
CA LYS A 56 5.35 19.76 23.41
C LYS A 56 6.29 20.95 23.40
N SER A 57 7.53 20.75 22.92
CA SER A 57 8.59 21.76 22.87
C SER A 57 9.44 21.56 21.62
N PRO A 58 10.23 22.57 21.19
CA PRO A 58 11.16 22.43 20.07
C PRO A 58 12.11 21.24 20.21
N ALA A 59 12.56 20.70 19.08
CA ALA A 59 13.34 19.47 19.00
C ALA A 59 14.63 19.49 19.85
N ASP A 60 15.31 20.62 19.92
CA ASP A 60 16.52 20.82 20.74
C ASP A 60 16.24 20.70 22.25
N VAL A 61 15.09 21.21 22.72
CA VAL A 61 14.63 21.07 24.11
C VAL A 61 14.30 19.61 24.42
N VAL A 62 13.55 18.93 23.53
CA VAL A 62 13.22 17.51 23.68
C VAL A 62 14.49 16.66 23.70
N MET A 63 15.44 16.89 22.79
CA MET A 63 16.72 16.20 22.77
C MET A 63 17.57 16.49 24.02
N GLY A 64 17.54 17.74 24.51
CA GLY A 64 18.19 18.10 25.78
C GLY A 64 17.60 17.35 26.97
N ASN A 65 16.29 17.20 27.05
CA ASN A 65 15.60 16.42 28.08
C ASN A 65 15.92 14.91 27.97
N PHE A 66 15.99 14.39 26.75
CA PHE A 66 16.43 13.02 26.48
C PHE A 66 17.86 12.78 26.99
N GLN A 67 18.79 13.68 26.68
CA GLN A 67 20.18 13.57 27.15
C GLN A 67 20.30 13.65 28.68
N LYS A 68 19.49 14.49 29.32
CA LYS A 68 19.42 14.54 30.81
C LYS A 68 18.95 13.21 31.40
N MET A 69 17.92 12.60 30.82
CA MET A 69 17.45 11.28 31.22
C MET A 69 18.54 10.22 31.04
N MET A 70 19.19 10.17 29.87
CA MET A 70 20.26 9.19 29.56
C MET A 70 21.44 9.34 30.53
N ASN A 71 21.89 10.57 30.82
CA ASN A 71 22.98 10.82 31.78
C ASN A 71 22.61 10.38 33.20
N ARG A 72 21.39 10.70 33.66
CA ARG A 72 20.90 10.33 35.00
C ARG A 72 20.82 8.81 35.19
N THR A 73 20.56 8.05 34.13
CA THR A 73 20.35 6.61 34.15
C THR A 73 21.59 5.83 33.70
N ASP A 74 22.74 6.49 33.60
CA ASP A 74 23.99 5.90 33.03
C ASP A 74 23.73 5.18 31.70
N TYR A 75 22.97 5.82 30.81
CA TYR A 75 22.55 5.29 29.49
C TYR A 75 21.76 3.96 29.57
N ARG A 76 21.08 3.68 30.68
CA ARG A 76 20.28 2.49 30.90
C ARG A 76 18.92 2.83 31.50
N PRO A 77 18.11 3.67 30.83
CA PRO A 77 16.80 4.04 31.35
C PRO A 77 15.88 2.81 31.43
N THR A 78 15.11 2.72 32.49
CA THR A 78 14.03 1.73 32.62
C THR A 78 12.86 2.09 31.73
N LYS A 79 12.04 1.11 31.38
CA LYS A 79 10.80 1.33 30.62
C LYS A 79 9.90 2.40 31.25
N ALA A 80 9.84 2.48 32.57
CA ALA A 80 9.05 3.48 33.30
C ALA A 80 9.63 4.90 33.13
N GLU A 81 10.96 5.06 33.13
CA GLU A 81 11.61 6.36 32.90
C GLU A 81 11.44 6.82 31.47
N ILE A 82 11.54 5.90 30.49
CA ILE A 82 11.28 6.22 29.07
C ILE A 82 9.82 6.63 28.89
N ARG A 83 8.86 5.92 29.50
CA ARG A 83 7.44 6.29 29.46
C ARG A 83 7.22 7.71 30.00
N ARG A 84 7.76 8.00 31.21
CA ARG A 84 7.66 9.35 31.79
C ARG A 84 8.26 10.40 30.85
N PHE A 85 9.43 10.13 30.27
CA PHE A 85 10.04 11.03 29.31
C PHE A 85 9.12 11.32 28.14
N VAL A 86 8.48 10.29 27.56
CA VAL A 86 7.52 10.46 26.44
C VAL A 86 6.31 11.26 26.91
N ASP A 87 5.71 10.93 28.05
CA ASP A 87 4.53 11.61 28.58
C ASP A 87 4.81 13.10 28.91
N ASP A 88 6.02 13.43 29.35
CA ASP A 88 6.44 14.79 29.67
C ASP A 88 6.71 15.64 28.41
N ASN A 89 7.17 15.03 27.30
CA ASN A 89 7.67 15.76 26.13
C ASN A 89 6.78 15.66 24.88
N PHE A 90 5.79 14.77 24.86
CA PHE A 90 4.92 14.53 23.69
C PHE A 90 3.44 14.55 24.10
N ASP A 91 2.59 15.03 23.19
CA ASP A 91 1.15 14.94 23.27
C ASP A 91 0.65 13.57 22.77
N VAL A 92 -0.65 13.32 22.88
CA VAL A 92 -1.28 12.12 22.30
C VAL A 92 -1.28 12.19 20.76
N GLU A 93 -1.27 11.03 20.12
CA GLU A 93 -1.42 10.95 18.67
C GLU A 93 -2.81 11.42 18.24
N GLY A 94 -2.91 12.06 17.05
CA GLY A 94 -4.15 12.60 16.50
C GLY A 94 -4.52 14.00 17.02
N SER A 95 -3.69 14.60 17.88
CA SER A 95 -3.92 15.96 18.43
C SER A 95 -3.85 17.07 17.38
N GLU A 96 -3.31 16.78 16.21
CA GLU A 96 -3.16 17.67 15.06
C GLU A 96 -4.46 17.96 14.31
N PHE A 97 -5.51 17.19 14.53
CA PHE A 97 -6.78 17.31 13.82
C PHE A 97 -7.85 18.00 14.66
N GLU A 98 -8.77 18.67 13.96
CA GLU A 98 -10.01 19.20 14.49
C GLU A 98 -11.22 18.49 13.87
N ASP A 99 -12.37 18.53 14.56
CA ASP A 99 -13.63 18.02 14.02
C ASP A 99 -14.00 18.79 12.76
N TRP A 100 -14.35 18.07 11.72
CA TRP A 100 -14.73 18.62 10.42
C TRP A 100 -15.82 17.81 9.76
N GLN A 101 -16.79 18.51 9.17
CA GLN A 101 -17.84 17.90 8.38
C GLN A 101 -17.79 18.47 6.95
N PRO A 102 -17.79 17.62 5.91
CA PRO A 102 -17.79 18.09 4.52
C PRO A 102 -19.08 18.87 4.21
N LEU A 103 -18.91 20.11 3.70
CA LEU A 103 -20.02 21.00 3.39
C LEU A 103 -20.78 20.58 2.12
N ASP A 104 -20.13 19.82 1.27
CA ASP A 104 -20.66 19.32 0.00
C ASP A 104 -21.26 17.91 0.11
N TRP A 105 -21.30 17.31 1.31
CA TRP A 105 -21.97 16.03 1.53
C TRP A 105 -23.47 16.11 1.30
N LYS A 106 -24.02 15.12 0.59
CA LYS A 106 -25.44 15.00 0.27
C LYS A 106 -26.02 13.71 0.80
N HIS A 107 -27.21 13.77 1.36
CA HIS A 107 -27.91 12.60 1.90
C HIS A 107 -28.31 11.59 0.81
N ASN A 108 -28.73 12.06 -0.36
CA ASN A 108 -29.25 11.25 -1.45
C ASN A 108 -28.51 11.58 -2.77
N PRO A 109 -27.23 11.18 -2.94
CA PRO A 109 -26.53 11.36 -4.19
C PRO A 109 -27.13 10.50 -5.31
N ALA A 110 -26.95 10.93 -6.58
CA ALA A 110 -27.62 10.36 -7.74
C ALA A 110 -27.33 8.86 -7.97
N PHE A 111 -26.15 8.36 -7.61
CA PHE A 111 -25.78 6.95 -7.80
C PHE A 111 -26.75 5.98 -7.09
N LEU A 112 -27.38 6.39 -5.99
CA LEU A 112 -28.35 5.57 -5.25
C LEU A 112 -29.55 5.15 -6.12
N GLN A 113 -29.89 5.95 -7.14
CA GLN A 113 -31.01 5.65 -8.05
C GLN A 113 -30.73 4.44 -8.97
N ARG A 114 -29.48 4.03 -9.10
CA ARG A 114 -29.09 2.86 -9.89
C ARG A 114 -29.29 1.54 -9.14
N ILE A 115 -29.45 1.59 -7.83
CA ILE A 115 -29.51 0.40 -6.97
C ILE A 115 -30.97 -0.02 -6.81
N LYS A 116 -31.33 -1.19 -7.37
CA LYS A 116 -32.72 -1.70 -7.34
C LYS A 116 -33.04 -2.50 -6.09
N ASP A 117 -32.07 -3.23 -5.55
CA ASP A 117 -32.27 -4.03 -4.33
C ASP A 117 -32.41 -3.11 -3.11
N PRO A 118 -33.52 -3.21 -2.35
CA PRO A 118 -33.78 -2.31 -1.21
C PRO A 118 -32.74 -2.46 -0.07
N LEU A 119 -32.20 -3.66 0.15
CA LEU A 119 -31.19 -3.90 1.21
C LEU A 119 -29.85 -3.30 0.82
N LEU A 120 -29.43 -3.47 -0.44
CA LEU A 120 -28.21 -2.84 -0.96
C LEU A 120 -28.36 -1.33 -1.04
N LEU A 121 -29.54 -0.80 -1.37
CA LEU A 121 -29.82 0.64 -1.37
C LEU A 121 -29.67 1.24 0.04
N GLU A 122 -30.22 0.60 1.05
CA GLU A 122 -30.09 1.06 2.44
C GLU A 122 -28.64 0.99 2.93
N TRP A 123 -27.92 -0.06 2.54
CA TRP A 123 -26.50 -0.15 2.80
C TRP A 123 -25.70 0.95 2.09
N ALA A 124 -25.98 1.23 0.82
CA ALA A 124 -25.32 2.28 0.06
C ALA A 124 -25.49 3.67 0.69
N LYS A 125 -26.68 3.96 1.27
CA LYS A 125 -26.89 5.18 2.07
C LYS A 125 -25.97 5.21 3.30
N SER A 126 -25.87 4.07 4.01
CA SER A 126 -24.96 3.97 5.15
C SER A 126 -23.48 4.14 4.75
N LEU A 127 -23.10 3.61 3.57
CA LEU A 127 -21.73 3.82 3.02
C LEU A 127 -21.49 5.31 2.72
N ASN A 128 -22.47 6.01 2.17
CA ASN A 128 -22.36 7.45 1.92
C ASN A 128 -22.21 8.25 3.22
N GLU A 129 -22.84 7.83 4.33
CA GLU A 129 -22.68 8.44 5.65
C GLU A 129 -21.29 8.23 6.27
N LEU A 130 -20.57 7.14 5.90
CA LEU A 130 -19.23 6.88 6.44
C LEU A 130 -18.22 7.97 6.08
N TRP A 131 -18.40 8.70 4.98
CA TRP A 131 -17.53 9.84 4.63
C TRP A 131 -17.49 10.90 5.73
N LEU A 132 -18.59 11.14 6.43
CA LEU A 132 -18.68 12.06 7.56
C LEU A 132 -17.76 11.65 8.73
N ASN A 133 -17.53 10.34 8.89
CA ASN A 133 -16.70 9.80 9.97
C ASN A 133 -15.20 9.75 9.62
N LEU A 134 -14.85 9.78 8.32
CA LEU A 134 -13.48 9.70 7.83
C LEU A 134 -12.87 11.07 7.50
N GLY A 135 -13.67 12.13 7.53
CA GLY A 135 -13.21 13.50 7.30
C GLY A 135 -12.29 14.00 8.41
N ARG A 136 -11.17 14.62 8.01
CA ARG A 136 -10.21 15.24 8.93
C ARG A 136 -9.76 16.59 8.39
N LYS A 137 -9.68 17.57 9.28
CA LYS A 137 -9.10 18.88 8.99
C LYS A 137 -7.96 19.15 9.95
N MET A 138 -6.84 19.62 9.43
CA MET A 138 -5.71 19.99 10.27
C MET A 138 -5.96 21.34 10.96
N LYS A 139 -5.55 21.44 12.22
CA LYS A 139 -5.59 22.69 12.96
C LYS A 139 -4.62 23.70 12.35
N SER A 140 -4.95 24.99 12.40
CA SER A 140 -4.07 26.06 11.90
C SER A 140 -2.72 26.07 12.62
N GLU A 141 -2.69 25.72 13.91
CA GLU A 141 -1.45 25.64 14.69
C GLU A 141 -0.41 24.65 14.10
N VAL A 142 -0.84 23.63 13.33
CA VAL A 142 0.07 22.70 12.65
C VAL A 142 0.86 23.44 11.58
N LYS A 143 0.22 24.34 10.83
CA LYS A 143 0.88 25.17 9.81
C LYS A 143 1.92 26.10 10.41
N GLU A 144 1.59 26.70 11.56
CA GLU A 144 2.44 27.66 12.25
C GLU A 144 3.62 27.02 12.97
N ASN A 145 3.46 25.75 13.40
CA ASN A 145 4.44 25.02 14.22
C ASN A 145 4.80 23.65 13.60
N GLN A 146 4.98 23.60 12.28
CA GLN A 146 5.21 22.36 11.54
C GLN A 146 6.37 21.53 12.15
N ASP A 147 7.38 22.18 12.70
CA ASP A 147 8.55 21.54 13.30
C ASP A 147 8.26 20.70 14.56
N LEU A 148 7.09 20.89 15.17
CA LEU A 148 6.65 20.09 16.33
C LEU A 148 5.97 18.78 15.93
N TYR A 149 5.66 18.58 14.65
CA TYR A 149 4.84 17.47 14.16
C TYR A 149 5.60 16.59 13.17
N SER A 150 5.23 15.32 13.14
CA SER A 150 5.60 14.44 12.04
C SER A 150 4.63 14.55 10.85
N ILE A 151 3.42 15.06 11.06
CA ILE A 151 2.44 15.19 9.97
C ILE A 151 2.86 16.30 9.00
N ILE A 152 2.64 16.05 7.71
CA ILE A 152 2.81 17.03 6.64
C ILE A 152 1.52 17.85 6.57
N TYR A 153 1.63 19.16 6.82
CA TYR A 153 0.47 20.05 6.73
C TYR A 153 -0.08 20.13 5.30
N VAL A 154 -1.39 20.08 5.18
CA VAL A 154 -2.15 20.32 3.94
C VAL A 154 -3.27 21.32 4.19
N ASP A 155 -3.57 22.17 3.19
CA ASP A 155 -4.52 23.29 3.35
C ASP A 155 -5.98 22.83 3.29
N HIS A 156 -6.29 21.78 2.51
CA HIS A 156 -7.65 21.26 2.38
C HIS A 156 -7.87 20.06 3.31
N PRO A 157 -9.10 19.88 3.83
CA PRO A 157 -9.47 18.67 4.55
C PRO A 157 -9.26 17.42 3.72
N VAL A 158 -9.09 16.29 4.39
CA VAL A 158 -8.85 14.98 3.77
C VAL A 158 -9.84 13.95 4.29
N ILE A 159 -10.18 12.98 3.46
CA ILE A 159 -10.79 11.73 3.89
C ILE A 159 -9.67 10.72 4.09
N VAL A 160 -9.50 10.25 5.32
CA VAL A 160 -8.44 9.29 5.67
C VAL A 160 -8.90 7.84 5.41
N PRO A 161 -7.96 6.88 5.25
CA PRO A 161 -8.33 5.47 5.13
C PRO A 161 -9.14 4.97 6.32
N GLY A 162 -8.71 5.25 7.55
CA GLY A 162 -9.41 4.87 8.76
C GLY A 162 -8.55 4.08 9.75
N GLY A 163 -9.05 3.84 10.95
CA GLY A 163 -8.35 3.12 11.99
C GLY A 163 -7.04 3.80 12.41
N ARG A 164 -5.92 3.06 12.35
CA ARG A 164 -4.58 3.58 12.64
C ARG A 164 -4.05 4.56 11.59
N PHE A 165 -4.63 4.58 10.39
CA PHE A 165 -4.26 5.43 9.26
C PHE A 165 -5.01 6.76 9.36
N ARG A 166 -4.49 7.69 10.15
CA ARG A 166 -5.13 8.97 10.51
C ARG A 166 -4.81 10.13 9.59
N GLU A 167 -3.79 9.98 8.73
CA GLU A 167 -3.38 10.93 7.69
C GLU A 167 -3.86 10.45 6.30
N PHE A 168 -3.66 11.30 5.26
CA PHE A 168 -3.87 10.86 3.88
C PHE A 168 -2.83 9.80 3.50
N TYR A 169 -3.24 8.90 2.60
CA TYR A 169 -2.35 7.95 1.92
C TYR A 169 -2.53 8.08 0.42
N TYR A 170 -1.43 7.95 -0.34
CA TYR A 170 -1.41 8.34 -1.73
C TYR A 170 -2.33 7.46 -2.58
N TRP A 171 -2.04 6.18 -2.74
CA TRP A 171 -2.81 5.35 -3.68
C TRP A 171 -4.24 5.04 -3.20
N ASP A 172 -4.46 4.94 -1.88
CA ASP A 172 -5.79 4.78 -1.27
C ASP A 172 -6.76 5.85 -1.74
N SER A 173 -6.26 7.06 -1.90
CA SER A 173 -7.04 8.23 -2.27
C SER A 173 -7.69 8.12 -3.66
N TYR A 174 -7.18 7.29 -4.57
CA TYR A 174 -7.82 7.06 -5.86
C TYR A 174 -9.23 6.49 -5.69
N TRP A 175 -9.40 5.44 -4.90
CA TRP A 175 -10.70 4.83 -4.65
C TRP A 175 -11.58 5.67 -3.73
N ILE A 176 -10.98 6.36 -2.77
CA ILE A 176 -11.69 7.34 -1.93
C ILE A 176 -12.27 8.46 -2.79
N ILE A 177 -11.48 9.10 -3.65
CA ILE A 177 -11.93 10.16 -4.56
C ILE A 177 -13.03 9.66 -5.49
N LYS A 178 -12.89 8.44 -6.03
CA LYS A 178 -13.95 7.84 -6.84
C LYS A 178 -15.27 7.71 -6.08
N GLY A 179 -15.23 7.29 -4.83
CA GLY A 179 -16.41 7.21 -3.96
C GLY A 179 -16.98 8.59 -3.63
N LEU A 180 -16.13 9.59 -3.39
CA LEU A 180 -16.55 10.97 -3.12
C LEU A 180 -17.27 11.59 -4.32
N LEU A 181 -16.76 11.39 -5.54
CA LEU A 181 -17.39 11.89 -6.76
C LEU A 181 -18.77 11.24 -6.98
N LEU A 182 -18.92 9.93 -6.72
CA LEU A 182 -20.22 9.26 -6.72
C LEU A 182 -21.17 9.83 -5.66
N SER A 183 -20.64 10.29 -4.54
CA SER A 183 -21.37 10.99 -3.48
C SER A 183 -21.63 12.46 -3.80
N GLU A 184 -21.23 12.94 -4.98
CA GLU A 184 -21.30 14.35 -5.43
C GLU A 184 -20.56 15.33 -4.49
N MET A 185 -19.49 14.83 -3.84
CA MET A 185 -18.62 15.62 -2.95
C MET A 185 -17.44 16.21 -3.73
N HIS A 186 -17.76 17.04 -4.71
CA HIS A 186 -16.80 17.56 -5.70
C HIS A 186 -15.74 18.45 -5.07
N SER A 187 -16.13 19.35 -4.15
CA SER A 187 -15.18 20.25 -3.48
C SER A 187 -14.21 19.49 -2.58
N THR A 188 -14.70 18.47 -1.88
CA THR A 188 -13.86 17.60 -1.03
C THR A 188 -12.87 16.81 -1.89
N ALA A 189 -13.32 16.21 -2.98
CA ALA A 189 -12.47 15.46 -3.91
C ALA A 189 -11.40 16.36 -4.56
N THR A 190 -11.78 17.54 -5.07
CA THR A 190 -10.87 18.53 -5.65
C THR A 190 -9.84 19.00 -4.63
N GLY A 191 -10.27 19.27 -3.38
CA GLY A 191 -9.37 19.67 -2.29
C GLY A 191 -8.31 18.61 -1.97
N MET A 192 -8.68 17.32 -1.95
CA MET A 192 -7.72 16.23 -1.76
C MET A 192 -6.70 16.17 -2.89
N VAL A 193 -7.13 16.27 -4.15
CA VAL A 193 -6.20 16.29 -5.31
C VAL A 193 -5.29 17.52 -5.27
N THR A 194 -5.82 18.69 -4.92
CA THR A 194 -5.04 19.94 -4.76
C THR A 194 -3.96 19.78 -3.68
N ASN A 195 -4.27 19.10 -2.56
CA ASN A 195 -3.27 18.80 -1.54
C ASN A 195 -2.10 17.99 -2.12
N PHE A 196 -2.38 16.95 -2.92
CA PHE A 196 -1.33 16.15 -3.57
C PHE A 196 -0.50 16.96 -4.55
N LEU A 197 -1.13 17.82 -5.35
CA LEU A 197 -0.44 18.71 -6.29
C LEU A 197 0.49 19.67 -5.53
N ASN A 198 0.03 20.28 -4.44
CA ASN A 198 0.86 21.13 -3.59
C ASN A 198 2.04 20.38 -2.96
N ILE A 199 1.86 19.10 -2.61
CA ILE A 199 2.92 18.23 -2.09
C ILE A 199 3.96 17.94 -3.18
N VAL A 200 3.54 17.66 -4.41
CA VAL A 200 4.46 17.51 -5.55
C VAL A 200 5.25 18.80 -5.80
N ASP A 201 4.61 19.96 -5.74
CA ASP A 201 5.31 21.24 -5.88
C ASP A 201 6.35 21.48 -4.79
N LYS A 202 6.07 21.02 -3.56
CA LYS A 202 6.97 21.18 -2.41
C LYS A 202 8.11 20.16 -2.37
N TYR A 203 7.83 18.89 -2.65
CA TYR A 203 8.77 17.78 -2.46
C TYR A 203 9.23 17.13 -3.78
N GLY A 204 8.60 17.45 -4.90
CA GLY A 204 8.86 16.84 -6.21
C GLY A 204 8.15 15.52 -6.47
N PHE A 205 7.48 14.95 -5.46
CA PHE A 205 6.73 13.70 -5.51
C PHE A 205 5.70 13.62 -4.37
N ILE A 206 4.81 12.63 -4.41
CA ILE A 206 3.89 12.35 -3.32
C ILE A 206 4.48 11.26 -2.44
N PRO A 207 4.73 11.50 -1.14
CA PRO A 207 5.17 10.46 -0.21
C PRO A 207 4.06 9.43 0.03
N ASN A 208 4.44 8.26 0.54
CA ASN A 208 3.56 7.14 0.89
C ASN A 208 2.29 7.58 1.63
N GLY A 209 2.43 8.50 2.56
CA GLY A 209 1.36 9.12 3.35
C GLY A 209 1.80 10.45 3.94
N GLY A 210 0.90 11.09 4.67
CA GLY A 210 1.05 12.45 5.17
C GLY A 210 2.02 12.65 6.35
N ARG A 211 3.14 11.93 6.40
CA ARG A 211 4.13 12.04 7.48
C ARG A 211 5.55 12.23 6.93
N ILE A 212 6.38 13.00 7.63
CA ILE A 212 7.76 13.29 7.19
C ILE A 212 8.64 12.04 7.14
N TYR A 213 8.35 11.01 7.92
CA TYR A 213 9.12 9.76 7.88
C TYR A 213 8.85 8.91 6.61
N TYR A 214 7.90 9.33 5.75
CA TYR A 214 7.64 8.78 4.43
C TYR A 214 8.37 9.49 3.29
N LEU A 215 9.16 10.55 3.56
CA LEU A 215 9.75 11.42 2.53
C LEU A 215 10.84 10.76 1.64
N MET A 216 11.12 9.48 1.81
CA MET A 216 12.05 8.74 0.95
C MET A 216 11.38 7.68 0.08
N ARG A 217 10.07 7.49 0.20
CA ARG A 217 9.30 6.57 -0.64
C ARG A 217 7.92 7.11 -1.00
N SER A 218 7.45 6.72 -2.17
CA SER A 218 6.10 7.04 -2.65
C SER A 218 5.13 5.86 -2.37
N GLN A 219 4.06 5.79 -3.13
CA GLN A 219 3.15 4.65 -3.32
C GLN A 219 2.79 4.58 -4.81
N PRO A 220 2.02 3.56 -5.30
CA PRO A 220 1.64 3.45 -6.70
C PRO A 220 1.11 4.77 -7.29
N PRO A 221 1.64 5.23 -8.45
CA PRO A 221 1.45 6.58 -8.97
C PRO A 221 0.05 6.78 -9.61
N LEU A 222 -0.92 7.16 -8.80
CA LEU A 222 -2.32 7.33 -9.21
C LEU A 222 -2.81 8.80 -9.20
N LEU A 223 -1.94 9.81 -9.06
CA LEU A 223 -2.33 11.24 -9.11
C LEU A 223 -2.95 11.61 -10.46
N ILE A 224 -2.28 11.27 -11.56
CA ILE A 224 -2.76 11.57 -12.90
C ILE A 224 -4.13 10.90 -13.15
N PRO A 225 -4.35 9.62 -12.81
CA PRO A 225 -5.68 9.02 -12.79
C PRO A 225 -6.69 9.71 -11.87
N MET A 226 -6.30 10.24 -10.69
CA MET A 226 -7.21 11.02 -9.84
C MET A 226 -7.64 12.32 -10.52
N VAL A 227 -6.72 13.02 -11.18
CA VAL A 227 -7.06 14.20 -11.99
C VAL A 227 -7.99 13.81 -13.15
N LYS A 228 -7.77 12.64 -13.80
CA LYS A 228 -8.69 12.15 -14.83
C LYS A 228 -10.10 11.94 -14.29
N LEU A 229 -10.25 11.38 -13.05
CA LEU A 229 -11.58 11.26 -12.43
C LEU A 229 -12.25 12.63 -12.25
N LEU A 230 -11.51 13.67 -11.83
CA LEU A 230 -12.06 15.03 -11.72
C LEU A 230 -12.45 15.59 -13.09
N MET A 231 -11.61 15.40 -14.11
CA MET A 231 -11.89 15.87 -15.46
C MET A 231 -13.10 15.21 -16.07
N ASP A 232 -13.31 13.91 -15.81
CA ASP A 232 -14.48 13.18 -16.33
C ASP A 232 -15.79 13.59 -15.65
N ASP A 233 -15.73 14.00 -14.38
CA ASP A 233 -16.91 14.32 -13.57
C ASP A 233 -17.24 15.82 -13.57
N ILE A 234 -16.22 16.69 -13.44
CA ILE A 234 -16.38 18.14 -13.30
C ILE A 234 -16.03 18.87 -14.60
N GLY A 235 -15.01 18.42 -15.34
CA GLY A 235 -14.59 18.99 -16.61
C GLY A 235 -13.89 20.34 -16.52
N ASP A 236 -13.25 20.64 -15.36
CA ASP A 236 -12.58 21.93 -15.11
C ASP A 236 -11.24 22.03 -15.86
N LYS A 237 -11.28 22.63 -17.06
CA LYS A 237 -10.09 22.83 -17.89
C LYS A 237 -9.10 23.82 -17.27
N ASP A 238 -9.57 24.83 -16.55
CA ASP A 238 -8.70 25.83 -15.91
C ASP A 238 -7.88 25.17 -14.79
N PHE A 239 -8.50 24.26 -14.03
CA PHE A 239 -7.80 23.44 -13.06
C PHE A 239 -6.70 22.59 -13.70
N LEU A 240 -7.00 21.96 -14.83
CA LEU A 240 -6.03 21.15 -15.56
C LEU A 240 -4.85 22.01 -16.04
N GLU A 241 -5.12 23.18 -16.66
CA GLU A 241 -4.10 24.10 -17.16
C GLU A 241 -3.18 24.60 -16.04
N GLN A 242 -3.75 24.91 -14.88
CA GLN A 242 -3.00 25.35 -13.71
C GLN A 242 -2.02 24.29 -13.20
N HIS A 243 -2.39 22.99 -13.27
CA HIS A 243 -1.69 21.91 -12.58
C HIS A 243 -0.94 20.93 -13.49
N ILE A 244 -1.04 21.06 -14.81
CA ILE A 244 -0.41 20.13 -15.75
C ILE A 244 1.12 20.04 -15.55
N GLY A 245 1.80 21.17 -15.29
CA GLY A 245 3.23 21.20 -15.03
C GLY A 245 3.64 20.51 -13.73
N THR A 246 2.75 20.45 -12.75
CA THR A 246 2.97 19.71 -11.49
C THR A 246 2.85 18.21 -11.72
N MET A 247 1.89 17.77 -12.55
CA MET A 247 1.79 16.37 -12.97
C MET A 247 3.00 15.91 -13.79
N ASP A 248 3.56 16.80 -14.66
CA ASP A 248 4.84 16.57 -15.35
C ASP A 248 5.96 16.24 -14.34
N LYS A 249 6.06 16.99 -13.22
CA LYS A 249 7.09 16.78 -12.19
C LYS A 249 6.95 15.40 -11.52
N GLU A 250 5.73 15.00 -11.19
CA GLU A 250 5.50 13.69 -10.58
C GLU A 250 5.85 12.55 -11.52
N PHE A 251 5.41 12.63 -12.79
CA PHE A 251 5.80 11.64 -13.80
C PHE A 251 7.32 11.56 -13.95
N ASP A 252 7.98 12.70 -14.02
CA ASP A 252 9.45 12.82 -14.10
C ASP A 252 10.15 12.22 -12.89
N PHE A 253 9.58 12.34 -11.66
CA PHE A 253 10.12 11.72 -10.46
C PHE A 253 10.21 10.20 -10.63
N TRP A 254 9.15 9.55 -11.10
CA TRP A 254 9.12 8.10 -11.34
C TRP A 254 10.12 7.68 -12.42
N ILE A 255 10.20 8.44 -13.51
CA ILE A 255 11.18 8.16 -14.58
C ILE A 255 12.61 8.27 -14.07
N LYS A 256 12.94 9.31 -13.29
CA LYS A 256 14.31 9.58 -12.85
C LYS A 256 14.80 8.64 -11.75
N ASN A 257 13.90 8.23 -10.84
CA ASN A 257 14.29 7.52 -9.63
C ASN A 257 13.99 6.02 -9.66
N HIS A 258 13.05 5.58 -10.49
CA HIS A 258 12.53 4.20 -10.46
C HIS A 258 12.76 3.43 -11.77
N THR A 259 13.29 4.06 -12.83
CA THR A 259 13.59 3.39 -14.09
C THR A 259 14.73 2.38 -13.94
N VAL A 260 14.57 1.24 -14.57
CA VAL A 260 15.57 0.18 -14.71
C VAL A 260 15.62 -0.29 -16.17
N GLU A 261 16.82 -0.59 -16.66
CA GLU A 261 17.01 -1.22 -17.96
C GLU A 261 16.87 -2.74 -17.83
N VAL A 262 16.04 -3.30 -18.71
CA VAL A 262 15.74 -4.74 -18.79
C VAL A 262 16.22 -5.27 -20.13
N GLU A 263 17.24 -6.10 -20.10
CA GLU A 263 17.70 -6.83 -21.28
C GLU A 263 16.80 -8.07 -21.50
N TYR A 264 16.10 -8.12 -22.63
CA TYR A 264 15.24 -9.25 -22.98
C TYR A 264 15.25 -9.53 -24.47
N ASN A 265 15.55 -10.78 -24.86
CA ASN A 265 15.63 -11.22 -26.26
C ASN A 265 16.51 -10.33 -27.16
N GLY A 266 17.64 -9.86 -26.62
CA GLY A 266 18.64 -9.04 -27.35
C GLY A 266 18.21 -7.59 -27.57
N ARG A 267 17.21 -7.10 -26.84
CA ARG A 267 16.77 -5.69 -26.81
C ARG A 267 16.76 -5.17 -25.38
N THR A 268 17.01 -3.89 -25.23
CA THR A 268 16.95 -3.17 -23.96
C THR A 268 15.63 -2.42 -23.85
N TYR A 269 14.90 -2.61 -22.75
CA TYR A 269 13.66 -1.93 -22.43
C TYR A 269 13.83 -1.09 -21.18
N GLN A 270 13.32 0.13 -21.19
CA GLN A 270 13.22 0.95 -19.98
C GLN A 270 11.91 0.63 -19.28
N MET A 271 11.97 0.11 -18.06
CA MET A 271 10.85 -0.25 -17.23
C MET A 271 10.98 0.36 -15.84
N THR A 272 9.95 0.24 -15.01
CA THR A 272 9.90 0.84 -13.69
C THR A 272 9.81 -0.25 -12.62
N ARG A 273 10.51 -0.04 -11.50
CA ARG A 273 10.46 -0.89 -10.30
C ARG A 273 10.31 -0.05 -9.05
N TYR A 274 9.89 -0.65 -7.95
CA TYR A 274 9.91 0.00 -6.65
C TYR A 274 11.35 0.07 -6.12
N TRP A 275 11.73 1.24 -5.60
CA TRP A 275 13.12 1.51 -5.28
C TRP A 275 13.27 2.60 -4.22
N GLU A 276 13.59 2.18 -3.01
CA GLU A 276 13.91 3.07 -1.90
C GLU A 276 15.32 2.79 -1.35
N GLN A 277 16.06 3.81 -0.97
CA GLN A 277 17.42 3.73 -0.46
C GLN A 277 17.69 4.79 0.61
N SER A 278 16.98 4.72 1.74
CA SER A 278 17.35 5.46 2.94
C SER A 278 17.99 4.56 3.98
N GLN A 279 18.66 5.15 4.97
CA GLN A 279 19.32 4.44 6.05
C GLN A 279 18.31 3.93 7.09
N GLY A 280 18.55 2.75 7.64
CA GLY A 280 17.88 2.20 8.81
C GLY A 280 16.46 1.67 8.55
N PRO A 281 15.83 1.18 9.63
CA PRO A 281 14.47 0.64 9.58
C PRO A 281 13.41 1.73 9.35
N ARG A 282 12.22 1.33 8.95
CA ARG A 282 11.05 2.21 8.86
C ARG A 282 10.71 2.78 10.24
N PRO A 283 10.59 4.10 10.41
CA PRO A 283 10.26 4.68 11.73
C PRO A 283 8.92 4.21 12.30
N GLU A 284 7.93 3.99 11.44
CA GLU A 284 6.58 3.54 11.78
C GLU A 284 6.45 2.02 12.04
N SER A 285 7.46 1.24 11.68
CA SER A 285 7.59 -0.20 11.94
C SER A 285 8.99 -0.54 12.46
N TYR A 286 9.52 0.33 13.33
CA TYR A 286 10.93 0.33 13.71
C TYR A 286 11.37 -0.96 14.40
N LYS A 287 10.58 -1.38 15.39
CA LYS A 287 10.88 -2.60 16.15
C LYS A 287 10.70 -3.83 15.28
N GLU A 288 9.67 -3.87 14.47
CA GLU A 288 9.33 -4.96 13.56
C GLU A 288 10.47 -5.20 12.57
N ASP A 289 10.98 -4.14 11.93
CA ASP A 289 12.10 -4.21 10.98
C ASP A 289 13.40 -4.66 11.67
N ILE A 290 13.69 -4.17 12.88
CA ILE A 290 14.86 -4.61 13.65
C ILE A 290 14.75 -6.09 14.04
N ASP A 291 13.56 -6.56 14.41
CA ASP A 291 13.34 -7.96 14.77
C ASP A 291 13.61 -8.90 13.57
N VAL A 292 13.18 -8.52 12.36
CA VAL A 292 13.52 -9.25 11.12
C VAL A 292 15.03 -9.17 10.83
N ALA A 293 15.65 -7.99 11.00
CA ALA A 293 17.07 -7.77 10.72
C ALA A 293 18.02 -8.53 11.66
N ARG A 294 17.55 -9.06 12.79
CA ARG A 294 18.35 -9.90 13.70
C ARG A 294 18.91 -11.18 13.07
N HIS A 295 18.32 -11.64 11.97
CA HIS A 295 18.77 -12.79 11.21
C HIS A 295 20.05 -12.49 10.38
N PHE A 296 20.53 -11.25 10.36
CA PHE A 296 21.70 -10.83 9.59
C PHE A 296 22.81 -10.34 10.49
N ASP A 297 24.07 -10.77 10.20
CA ASP A 297 25.24 -10.56 11.06
C ASP A 297 25.93 -9.22 10.80
N THR A 298 25.80 -8.63 9.60
CA THR A 298 26.52 -7.41 9.21
C THR A 298 25.59 -6.23 9.03
N VAL A 299 26.09 -5.02 9.25
CA VAL A 299 25.35 -3.77 9.04
C VAL A 299 24.87 -3.67 7.59
N ASP A 300 25.73 -3.98 6.62
CA ASP A 300 25.38 -3.90 5.20
C ASP A 300 24.20 -4.80 4.81
N LYS A 301 24.14 -6.02 5.35
CA LYS A 301 23.02 -6.93 5.11
C LYS A 301 21.72 -6.44 5.78
N LYS A 302 21.81 -5.79 6.94
CA LYS A 302 20.65 -5.17 7.59
C LYS A 302 20.15 -3.97 6.80
N GLU A 303 21.04 -3.09 6.35
CA GLU A 303 20.68 -1.96 5.49
C GLU A 303 20.08 -2.41 4.16
N GLU A 304 20.59 -3.51 3.56
CA GLU A 304 20.00 -4.13 2.38
C GLU A 304 18.57 -4.59 2.64
N LEU A 305 18.32 -5.29 3.76
CA LEU A 305 16.99 -5.71 4.16
C LEU A 305 16.06 -4.52 4.38
N TYR A 306 16.53 -3.47 5.08
CA TYR A 306 15.72 -2.27 5.31
C TYR A 306 15.32 -1.58 4.00
N ALA A 307 16.20 -1.54 3.01
CA ALA A 307 15.88 -1.00 1.70
C ALA A 307 14.86 -1.88 0.94
N GLU A 308 14.94 -3.21 1.07
CA GLU A 308 13.95 -4.13 0.49
C GLU A 308 12.58 -3.99 1.17
N LEU A 309 12.52 -3.89 2.53
CA LEU A 309 11.30 -3.64 3.29
C LEU A 309 10.64 -2.32 2.89
N LYS A 310 11.42 -1.24 2.77
CA LYS A 310 10.91 0.09 2.37
C LYS A 310 10.43 0.12 0.92
N SER A 311 11.12 -0.57 0.00
CA SER A 311 10.67 -0.71 -1.38
C SER A 311 9.39 -1.54 -1.49
N ALA A 312 9.23 -2.57 -0.65
CA ALA A 312 7.96 -3.32 -0.56
C ALA A 312 6.83 -2.45 0.01
N ALA A 313 7.12 -1.60 1.01
CA ALA A 313 6.15 -0.63 1.52
C ALA A 313 5.75 0.42 0.46
N GLU A 314 6.69 0.86 -0.41
CA GLU A 314 6.41 1.74 -1.55
C GLU A 314 5.43 1.12 -2.55
N SER A 315 5.45 -0.20 -2.71
CA SER A 315 4.53 -0.91 -3.60
C SER A 315 3.06 -0.91 -3.13
N GLY A 316 2.83 -0.59 -1.85
CA GLY A 316 1.55 -0.76 -1.18
C GLY A 316 1.24 -2.21 -0.77
N TRP A 317 2.11 -3.19 -1.09
CA TRP A 317 1.95 -4.61 -0.74
C TRP A 317 2.95 -5.02 0.37
N ASP A 318 2.81 -4.41 1.52
CA ASP A 318 3.62 -4.62 2.72
C ASP A 318 2.91 -5.59 3.70
N PHE A 319 3.19 -6.93 3.69
CA PHE A 319 4.14 -7.60 2.79
C PHE A 319 3.47 -8.76 2.07
N SER A 320 4.21 -9.35 1.12
CA SER A 320 3.73 -10.45 0.28
C SER A 320 4.87 -11.33 -0.20
N SER A 321 4.59 -12.61 -0.40
CA SER A 321 5.43 -13.57 -1.12
C SER A 321 5.75 -13.14 -2.56
N ARG A 322 4.97 -12.18 -3.11
CA ARG A 322 5.25 -11.53 -4.39
C ARG A 322 6.67 -10.99 -4.44
N TRP A 323 7.17 -10.48 -3.32
CA TRP A 323 8.48 -9.87 -3.21
C TRP A 323 9.59 -10.83 -2.74
N PHE A 324 9.26 -12.08 -2.41
CA PHE A 324 10.26 -13.05 -1.98
C PHE A 324 10.97 -13.70 -3.18
N ILE A 325 12.30 -13.82 -3.07
CA ILE A 325 13.10 -14.65 -3.95
C ILE A 325 13.98 -15.57 -3.07
N LEU A 326 13.57 -16.84 -2.96
CA LEU A 326 14.35 -17.88 -2.31
C LEU A 326 14.57 -19.02 -3.30
N ASN A 327 15.82 -19.25 -3.71
CA ASN A 327 16.17 -20.25 -4.71
C ASN A 327 15.36 -20.15 -6.02
N GLY A 328 15.08 -18.91 -6.45
CA GLY A 328 14.31 -18.60 -7.65
C GLY A 328 12.79 -18.72 -7.51
N THR A 329 12.29 -19.05 -6.33
CA THR A 329 10.84 -19.18 -6.04
C THR A 329 10.33 -18.00 -5.20
N ASN A 330 8.99 -17.86 -5.07
CA ASN A 330 8.33 -16.92 -4.17
C ASN A 330 8.13 -17.47 -2.74
N LYS A 331 8.73 -18.60 -2.40
CA LYS A 331 8.74 -19.16 -1.05
C LYS A 331 9.69 -18.37 -0.15
N GLY A 332 9.51 -18.50 1.15
CA GLY A 332 10.37 -17.85 2.13
C GLY A 332 9.60 -16.99 3.13
N ASN A 333 10.24 -15.95 3.61
CA ASN A 333 9.70 -14.97 4.56
C ASN A 333 10.35 -13.60 4.34
N LEU A 334 10.12 -12.63 5.21
CA LEU A 334 10.64 -11.26 5.10
C LEU A 334 12.17 -11.16 4.94
N THR A 335 12.95 -12.17 5.38
CA THR A 335 14.41 -12.17 5.16
C THR A 335 14.79 -12.45 3.71
N ASN A 336 13.85 -12.89 2.88
CA ASN A 336 14.02 -13.21 1.46
C ASN A 336 13.45 -12.13 0.52
N LEU A 337 13.11 -10.94 1.05
CA LEU A 337 12.65 -9.81 0.25
C LEU A 337 13.70 -9.41 -0.78
N LYS A 338 13.24 -9.24 -2.02
CA LYS A 338 13.99 -8.80 -3.20
C LYS A 338 13.12 -7.91 -4.09
N THR A 339 12.35 -7.03 -3.49
CA THR A 339 11.42 -6.13 -4.17
C THR A 339 12.11 -5.35 -5.28
N ARG A 340 13.32 -4.84 -5.00
CA ARG A 340 14.12 -4.05 -5.94
C ARG A 340 14.66 -4.86 -7.13
N SER A 341 14.62 -6.18 -7.05
CA SER A 341 14.99 -7.10 -8.14
C SER A 341 13.80 -7.53 -9.00
N ILE A 342 12.60 -6.99 -8.76
CA ILE A 342 11.38 -7.34 -9.47
C ILE A 342 10.85 -6.14 -10.23
N VAL A 343 10.53 -6.36 -11.51
CA VAL A 343 9.79 -5.41 -12.36
C VAL A 343 8.31 -5.83 -12.35
N PRO A 344 7.45 -5.07 -11.65
CA PRO A 344 6.05 -5.47 -11.44
C PRO A 344 5.15 -5.05 -12.61
N VAL A 345 4.14 -5.86 -12.88
CA VAL A 345 3.16 -5.62 -13.96
C VAL A 345 2.38 -4.33 -13.71
N ASP A 346 1.83 -4.19 -12.52
CA ASP A 346 0.95 -3.07 -12.15
C ASP A 346 1.64 -1.71 -12.24
N LEU A 347 2.82 -1.55 -11.67
CA LEU A 347 3.55 -0.27 -11.74
C LEU A 347 3.84 0.14 -13.18
N ASN A 348 4.24 -0.81 -14.03
CA ASN A 348 4.51 -0.52 -15.45
C ASN A 348 3.21 -0.20 -16.21
N ALA A 349 2.10 -0.87 -15.88
CA ALA A 349 0.78 -0.53 -16.40
C ALA A 349 0.32 0.87 -15.95
N PHE A 350 0.58 1.27 -14.70
CA PHE A 350 0.28 2.63 -14.21
C PHE A 350 1.12 3.69 -14.91
N MET A 351 2.42 3.47 -15.10
CA MET A 351 3.28 4.42 -15.81
C MET A 351 2.89 4.57 -17.29
N CYS A 352 2.51 3.47 -17.93
CA CYS A 352 1.95 3.46 -19.27
C CYS A 352 0.64 4.27 -19.34
N TRP A 353 -0.28 4.04 -18.40
CA TRP A 353 -1.55 4.77 -18.31
C TRP A 353 -1.33 6.26 -18.03
N ASN A 354 -0.45 6.60 -17.10
CA ASN A 354 -0.08 7.99 -16.81
C ASN A 354 0.46 8.70 -18.07
N ALA A 355 1.31 8.03 -18.85
CA ALA A 355 1.81 8.59 -20.09
C ALA A 355 0.69 8.82 -21.11
N GLN A 356 -0.28 7.90 -21.23
CA GLN A 356 -1.45 8.07 -22.08
C GLN A 356 -2.27 9.29 -21.65
N LEU A 357 -2.65 9.36 -20.38
CA LEU A 357 -3.47 10.44 -19.83
C LEU A 357 -2.78 11.81 -19.95
N MET A 358 -1.47 11.87 -19.69
CA MET A 358 -0.69 13.10 -19.89
C MET A 358 -0.66 13.53 -21.35
N ALA A 359 -0.60 12.59 -22.30
CA ALA A 359 -0.70 12.91 -23.71
C ALA A 359 -2.07 13.54 -24.05
N GLU A 360 -3.16 12.93 -23.55
CA GLU A 360 -4.53 13.44 -23.73
C GLU A 360 -4.71 14.83 -23.10
N PHE A 361 -4.20 15.06 -21.89
CA PHE A 361 -4.27 16.33 -21.19
C PHE A 361 -3.49 17.43 -21.91
N HIS A 362 -2.27 17.14 -22.38
CA HIS A 362 -1.49 18.10 -23.16
C HIS A 362 -2.13 18.39 -24.53
N GLU A 363 -2.79 17.43 -25.18
CA GLU A 363 -3.57 17.67 -26.40
C GLU A 363 -4.78 18.58 -26.14
N LEU A 364 -5.52 18.34 -25.04
CA LEU A 364 -6.64 19.18 -24.63
C LEU A 364 -6.21 20.63 -24.37
N LEU A 365 -4.99 20.85 -23.89
CA LEU A 365 -4.36 22.15 -23.65
C LEU A 365 -3.58 22.69 -24.86
N GLU A 366 -3.65 22.04 -26.04
CA GLU A 366 -2.96 22.42 -27.27
C GLU A 366 -1.42 22.45 -27.14
N ASN A 367 -0.85 21.72 -26.17
CA ASN A 367 0.59 21.57 -25.98
C ASN A 367 1.11 20.34 -26.74
N PHE A 368 1.19 20.43 -28.05
CA PHE A 368 1.48 19.30 -28.94
C PHE A 368 2.89 18.72 -28.80
N GLU A 369 3.87 19.51 -28.40
CA GLU A 369 5.24 19.03 -28.15
C GLU A 369 5.27 18.06 -26.95
N LYS A 370 4.65 18.45 -25.84
CA LYS A 370 4.52 17.59 -24.66
C LYS A 370 3.63 16.37 -24.94
N ALA A 371 2.51 16.55 -25.62
CA ALA A 371 1.65 15.46 -26.04
C ALA A 371 2.43 14.40 -26.85
N LYS A 372 3.27 14.82 -27.80
CA LYS A 372 4.13 13.93 -28.57
C LYS A 372 5.13 13.18 -27.69
N TYR A 373 5.75 13.87 -26.72
CA TYR A 373 6.64 13.23 -25.75
C TYR A 373 5.94 12.11 -25.01
N TYR A 374 4.77 12.38 -24.42
CA TYR A 374 4.00 11.40 -23.66
C TYR A 374 3.45 10.26 -24.51
N LYS A 375 3.02 10.52 -25.75
CA LYS A 375 2.69 9.44 -26.72
C LYS A 375 3.88 8.51 -26.96
N THR A 376 5.09 9.07 -27.05
CA THR A 376 6.30 8.26 -27.20
C THR A 376 6.59 7.44 -25.95
N MET A 377 6.40 8.01 -24.75
CA MET A 377 6.56 7.27 -23.49
C MET A 377 5.52 6.16 -23.35
N HIS A 378 4.25 6.45 -23.64
CA HIS A 378 3.18 5.44 -23.68
C HIS A 378 3.54 4.27 -24.62
N ALA A 379 3.97 4.55 -25.84
CA ALA A 379 4.36 3.52 -26.80
C ALA A 379 5.52 2.65 -26.28
N LYS A 380 6.54 3.27 -25.67
CA LYS A 380 7.67 2.54 -25.08
C LYS A 380 7.25 1.62 -23.93
N TYR A 381 6.41 2.10 -23.00
CA TYR A 381 5.89 1.26 -21.92
C TYR A 381 5.01 0.12 -22.44
N LYS A 382 4.14 0.41 -23.39
CA LYS A 382 3.27 -0.59 -24.02
C LYS A 382 4.09 -1.69 -24.69
N GLU A 383 5.13 -1.31 -25.48
CA GLU A 383 6.06 -2.27 -26.09
C GLU A 383 6.81 -3.10 -25.03
N ALA A 384 7.30 -2.47 -23.96
CA ALA A 384 8.00 -3.17 -22.89
C ALA A 384 7.08 -4.15 -22.14
N ILE A 385 5.85 -3.75 -21.82
CA ILE A 385 4.83 -4.59 -21.17
C ILE A 385 4.53 -5.81 -22.04
N GLU A 386 4.36 -5.63 -23.34
CA GLU A 386 4.07 -6.74 -24.26
C GLU A 386 5.27 -7.69 -24.38
N HIS A 387 6.46 -7.18 -24.61
CA HIS A 387 7.62 -8.05 -24.88
C HIS A 387 8.22 -8.66 -23.60
N VAL A 388 8.30 -7.92 -22.52
CA VAL A 388 8.96 -8.37 -21.28
C VAL A 388 7.99 -9.11 -20.37
N LEU A 389 6.75 -8.63 -20.19
CA LEU A 389 5.84 -9.15 -19.17
C LEU A 389 4.81 -10.14 -19.72
N TRP A 390 4.29 -9.97 -20.95
CA TRP A 390 3.32 -10.90 -21.52
C TRP A 390 3.90 -12.30 -21.68
N HIS A 391 3.21 -13.32 -21.15
CA HIS A 391 3.60 -14.72 -21.29
C HIS A 391 2.55 -15.47 -22.11
N GLU A 392 2.91 -15.83 -23.34
CA GLU A 392 2.03 -16.43 -24.34
C GLU A 392 1.36 -17.72 -23.87
N ASP A 393 2.14 -18.67 -23.31
CA ASP A 393 1.61 -19.97 -22.88
C ASP A 393 0.77 -19.90 -21.60
N VAL A 394 1.01 -18.89 -20.75
CA VAL A 394 0.23 -18.64 -19.53
C VAL A 394 -1.04 -17.87 -19.85
N GLY A 395 -0.97 -16.91 -20.76
CA GLY A 395 -2.08 -16.04 -21.15
C GLY A 395 -2.30 -14.86 -20.18
N ALA A 396 -1.24 -14.37 -19.56
CA ALA A 396 -1.27 -13.25 -18.64
C ALA A 396 0.06 -12.49 -18.65
N TRP A 397 0.08 -11.28 -18.11
CA TRP A 397 1.31 -10.54 -17.84
C TRP A 397 1.89 -10.98 -16.50
N LEU A 398 3.19 -11.23 -16.46
CA LEU A 398 3.87 -11.73 -15.26
C LEU A 398 4.97 -10.79 -14.84
N ASP A 399 5.14 -10.59 -13.53
CA ASP A 399 6.27 -9.86 -12.97
C ASP A 399 7.60 -10.46 -13.47
N PHE A 400 8.59 -9.62 -13.70
CA PHE A 400 9.89 -10.05 -14.23
C PHE A 400 10.97 -9.97 -13.16
N ASN A 401 11.76 -11.03 -13.02
CA ASN A 401 12.86 -11.11 -12.07
C ASN A 401 14.18 -10.73 -12.77
N LEU A 402 14.77 -9.61 -12.36
CA LEU A 402 16.03 -9.07 -12.89
C LEU A 402 17.24 -9.96 -12.59
N GLU A 403 17.23 -10.70 -11.46
CA GLU A 403 18.34 -11.59 -11.11
C GLU A 403 18.44 -12.81 -12.02
N SER A 404 17.29 -13.37 -12.40
CA SER A 404 17.23 -14.57 -13.24
C SER A 404 17.00 -14.28 -14.72
N GLY A 405 16.61 -13.06 -15.09
CA GLY A 405 16.19 -12.69 -16.45
C GLY A 405 14.92 -13.41 -16.91
N ARG A 406 14.00 -13.78 -16.00
CA ARG A 406 12.82 -14.57 -16.30
C ARG A 406 11.55 -13.98 -15.70
N ARG A 407 10.43 -14.24 -16.35
CA ARG A 407 9.09 -14.01 -15.80
C ARG A 407 8.82 -14.91 -14.60
N ARG A 408 8.02 -14.39 -13.66
CA ARG A 408 7.61 -15.06 -12.42
C ARG A 408 6.21 -15.61 -12.62
N ASP A 409 6.08 -16.90 -12.92
CA ASP A 409 4.81 -17.57 -13.17
C ASP A 409 4.07 -17.90 -11.86
N TYR A 410 3.54 -16.84 -11.24
CA TYR A 410 2.68 -16.89 -10.06
C TYR A 410 1.42 -16.07 -10.30
N PHE A 411 0.31 -16.48 -9.66
CA PHE A 411 -0.93 -15.73 -9.72
C PHE A 411 -0.87 -14.52 -8.79
N TYR A 412 -1.18 -13.37 -9.37
CA TYR A 412 -1.54 -12.13 -8.70
C TYR A 412 -2.70 -11.48 -9.47
N PRO A 413 -3.67 -10.80 -8.80
CA PRO A 413 -4.71 -10.03 -9.50
C PRO A 413 -4.11 -8.98 -10.47
N THR A 414 -2.92 -8.47 -10.15
CA THR A 414 -2.18 -7.50 -10.97
C THR A 414 -1.65 -8.07 -12.28
N ASN A 415 -1.67 -9.40 -12.47
CA ASN A 415 -1.31 -10.03 -13.74
C ASN A 415 -2.22 -9.65 -14.91
N ILE A 416 -3.32 -8.97 -14.64
CA ILE A 416 -4.24 -8.45 -15.66
C ILE A 416 -4.41 -6.93 -15.57
N ALA A 417 -3.58 -6.22 -14.80
CA ALA A 417 -3.62 -4.77 -14.69
C ALA A 417 -3.56 -4.03 -16.04
N PRO A 418 -2.84 -4.52 -17.08
CA PRO A 418 -2.90 -3.88 -18.39
C PRO A 418 -4.29 -3.79 -19.01
N LEU A 419 -5.22 -4.71 -18.70
CA LEU A 419 -6.62 -4.60 -19.14
C LEU A 419 -7.34 -3.42 -18.49
N TRP A 420 -7.07 -3.13 -17.21
CA TRP A 420 -7.65 -2.00 -16.51
C TRP A 420 -7.13 -0.66 -17.02
N THR A 421 -5.83 -0.57 -17.27
CA THR A 421 -5.17 0.66 -17.72
C THR A 421 -5.23 0.91 -19.23
N GLY A 422 -5.66 -0.07 -20.03
CA GLY A 422 -5.62 -0.01 -21.48
C GLY A 422 -4.22 -0.19 -22.10
N CYS A 423 -3.24 -0.61 -21.29
CA CYS A 423 -1.83 -0.73 -21.68
C CYS A 423 -1.48 -2.08 -22.30
N TYR A 424 -2.21 -2.45 -23.33
CA TYR A 424 -1.99 -3.60 -24.20
C TYR A 424 -2.40 -3.24 -25.63
N ASP A 425 -2.20 -4.13 -26.60
CA ASP A 425 -2.64 -3.90 -27.97
C ASP A 425 -4.16 -4.05 -28.10
N VAL A 426 -4.87 -2.93 -28.02
CA VAL A 426 -6.35 -2.89 -28.04
C VAL A 426 -6.93 -3.33 -29.37
N ASP A 427 -6.18 -3.22 -30.48
CA ASP A 427 -6.61 -3.73 -31.79
C ASP A 427 -6.66 -5.27 -31.82
N ARG A 428 -5.96 -5.92 -30.89
CA ARG A 428 -5.97 -7.36 -30.65
C ARG A 428 -6.68 -7.73 -29.35
N SER A 429 -7.62 -6.91 -28.88
CA SER A 429 -8.28 -7.09 -27.58
C SER A 429 -8.82 -8.50 -27.38
N ASP A 430 -9.58 -9.05 -28.32
CA ASP A 430 -10.14 -10.40 -28.21
C ASP A 430 -9.09 -11.49 -28.03
N TYR A 431 -7.91 -11.33 -28.63
CA TYR A 431 -6.80 -12.25 -28.47
C TYR A 431 -6.30 -12.28 -27.01
N TYR A 432 -6.03 -11.11 -26.40
CA TYR A 432 -5.56 -11.03 -25.02
C TYR A 432 -6.66 -11.43 -24.03
N VAL A 433 -7.87 -10.95 -24.23
CA VAL A 433 -9.02 -11.19 -23.35
C VAL A 433 -9.35 -12.67 -23.26
N ASN A 434 -9.44 -13.38 -24.39
CA ASN A 434 -9.72 -14.81 -24.38
C ASN A 434 -8.64 -15.62 -23.64
N ARG A 435 -7.37 -15.24 -23.77
CA ARG A 435 -6.28 -15.88 -23.04
C ARG A 435 -6.31 -15.59 -21.55
N VAL A 436 -6.62 -14.35 -21.16
CA VAL A 436 -6.79 -13.96 -19.76
C VAL A 436 -7.97 -14.68 -19.12
N ILE A 437 -9.10 -14.83 -19.81
CA ILE A 437 -10.24 -15.63 -19.32
C ILE A 437 -9.81 -17.08 -19.07
N ASN A 438 -9.17 -17.72 -20.06
CA ASN A 438 -8.65 -19.08 -19.90
C ASN A 438 -7.63 -19.20 -18.75
N TYR A 439 -6.79 -18.18 -18.55
CA TYR A 439 -5.87 -18.11 -17.42
C TYR A 439 -6.62 -18.05 -16.08
N LEU A 440 -7.60 -17.17 -15.93
CA LEU A 440 -8.40 -17.02 -14.71
C LEU A 440 -9.19 -18.31 -14.39
N GLU A 441 -9.77 -18.97 -15.40
CA GLU A 441 -10.42 -20.27 -15.28
C GLU A 441 -9.44 -21.37 -14.85
N LYS A 442 -8.25 -21.42 -15.46
CA LYS A 442 -7.20 -22.40 -15.13
C LYS A 442 -6.72 -22.26 -13.67
N VAL A 443 -6.53 -21.04 -13.19
CA VAL A 443 -6.11 -20.77 -11.80
C VAL A 443 -7.29 -20.78 -10.82
N LYS A 444 -8.52 -20.91 -11.31
CA LYS A 444 -9.76 -21.09 -10.53
C LYS A 444 -10.02 -19.98 -9.52
N VAL A 445 -9.89 -18.73 -9.94
CA VAL A 445 -10.20 -17.59 -9.06
C VAL A 445 -11.69 -17.47 -8.74
N ASP A 446 -12.54 -18.04 -9.57
CA ASP A 446 -14.00 -18.04 -9.47
C ASP A 446 -14.55 -18.94 -8.35
N VAL A 447 -13.76 -19.86 -7.82
CA VAL A 447 -14.20 -20.75 -6.72
C VAL A 447 -14.27 -20.04 -5.36
N PHE A 448 -13.67 -18.86 -5.23
CA PHE A 448 -13.61 -18.12 -3.97
C PHE A 448 -14.86 -17.28 -3.76
N GLU A 449 -15.55 -17.51 -2.63
CA GLU A 449 -16.83 -16.83 -2.32
C GLU A 449 -16.64 -15.48 -1.60
N GLY A 450 -15.47 -15.28 -0.97
CA GLY A 450 -15.14 -14.03 -0.27
C GLY A 450 -14.50 -12.96 -1.15
N GLY A 451 -14.14 -13.29 -2.40
CA GLY A 451 -13.47 -12.42 -3.36
C GLY A 451 -12.21 -13.06 -3.95
N ILE A 452 -11.50 -12.33 -4.80
CA ILE A 452 -10.27 -12.80 -5.45
C ILE A 452 -9.12 -12.74 -4.45
N PRO A 453 -8.41 -13.86 -4.17
CA PRO A 453 -7.26 -13.85 -3.27
C PRO A 453 -6.09 -13.07 -3.88
N THR A 454 -5.28 -12.47 -3.02
CA THR A 454 -4.11 -11.67 -3.43
C THR A 454 -3.04 -12.52 -4.08
N THR A 455 -2.81 -13.72 -3.54
CA THR A 455 -1.91 -14.75 -4.07
C THR A 455 -2.49 -16.13 -3.72
N PHE A 456 -1.80 -17.21 -4.14
CA PHE A 456 -2.09 -18.56 -3.64
C PHE A 456 -1.05 -19.03 -2.61
N GLU A 457 -0.18 -18.14 -2.16
CA GLU A 457 0.84 -18.47 -1.17
C GLU A 457 0.36 -18.15 0.25
N HIS A 458 0.45 -19.13 1.14
CA HIS A 458 0.10 -18.99 2.56
C HIS A 458 1.36 -18.68 3.37
N SER A 459 1.88 -17.46 3.26
CA SER A 459 3.10 -17.04 3.95
C SER A 459 2.87 -16.54 5.38
N GLY A 460 1.65 -16.13 5.70
CA GLY A 460 1.32 -15.39 6.92
C GLY A 460 1.34 -13.87 6.76
N GLU A 461 1.87 -13.37 5.63
CA GLU A 461 1.87 -11.94 5.33
C GLU A 461 0.49 -11.47 4.86
N GLN A 462 0.18 -10.20 5.11
CA GLN A 462 -1.17 -9.67 4.89
C GLN A 462 -1.58 -9.53 3.42
N TRP A 463 -0.62 -9.44 2.48
CA TRP A 463 -0.87 -9.39 1.04
C TRP A 463 -0.68 -10.77 0.39
N ASP A 464 -0.95 -11.83 1.14
CA ASP A 464 -0.98 -13.21 0.66
C ASP A 464 -2.30 -13.90 1.01
N TYR A 465 -2.48 -15.10 0.48
CA TYR A 465 -3.63 -15.97 0.78
C TYR A 465 -3.79 -16.16 2.31
N PRO A 466 -5.01 -16.09 2.86
CA PRO A 466 -6.30 -16.06 2.15
C PRO A 466 -6.87 -14.65 1.92
N ASN A 467 -6.09 -13.58 2.07
CA ASN A 467 -6.62 -12.22 2.05
C ASN A 467 -7.04 -11.76 0.65
N ALA A 468 -8.14 -11.00 0.61
CA ALA A 468 -8.67 -10.29 -0.53
C ALA A 468 -8.71 -8.78 -0.23
N TRP A 469 -8.17 -7.96 -1.12
CA TRP A 469 -8.02 -6.53 -0.95
C TRP A 469 -8.87 -5.74 -1.94
N PRO A 470 -9.61 -4.72 -1.50
CA PRO A 470 -10.56 -3.97 -2.34
C PRO A 470 -9.95 -3.39 -3.63
N PRO A 471 -8.76 -2.74 -3.60
CA PRO A 471 -8.13 -2.24 -4.82
C PRO A 471 -7.93 -3.30 -5.89
N LEU A 472 -7.56 -4.50 -5.50
CA LEU A 472 -7.29 -5.60 -6.43
C LEU A 472 -8.58 -6.19 -7.02
N GLN A 473 -9.65 -6.26 -6.22
CA GLN A 473 -10.99 -6.62 -6.71
C GLN A 473 -11.43 -5.64 -7.79
N TYR A 474 -11.33 -4.34 -7.49
CA TYR A 474 -11.68 -3.28 -8.43
C TYR A 474 -10.85 -3.35 -9.72
N MET A 475 -9.55 -3.56 -9.61
CA MET A 475 -8.64 -3.65 -10.75
C MET A 475 -9.02 -4.81 -11.70
N VAL A 476 -9.33 -5.99 -11.15
CA VAL A 476 -9.74 -7.16 -11.94
C VAL A 476 -11.10 -6.93 -12.59
N VAL A 477 -12.09 -6.53 -11.80
CA VAL A 477 -13.46 -6.32 -12.30
C VAL A 477 -13.48 -5.26 -13.41
N MET A 478 -12.84 -4.10 -13.16
CA MET A 478 -12.79 -3.03 -14.15
C MET A 478 -11.92 -3.39 -15.36
N GLY A 479 -10.85 -4.15 -15.15
CA GLY A 479 -10.01 -4.63 -16.23
C GLY A 479 -10.80 -5.50 -17.21
N LEU A 480 -11.60 -6.42 -16.70
CA LEU A 480 -12.47 -7.28 -17.53
C LEU A 480 -13.62 -6.47 -18.17
N ASP A 481 -14.29 -5.61 -17.42
CA ASP A 481 -15.42 -4.81 -17.91
C ASP A 481 -15.00 -3.83 -19.01
N ASN A 482 -13.85 -3.19 -18.87
CA ASN A 482 -13.33 -2.21 -19.84
C ASN A 482 -13.07 -2.81 -21.22
N THR A 483 -12.84 -4.12 -21.32
CA THR A 483 -12.58 -4.80 -22.60
C THR A 483 -13.78 -4.81 -23.54
N ARG A 484 -15.01 -4.63 -23.01
CA ARG A 484 -16.29 -4.74 -23.71
C ARG A 484 -16.52 -6.10 -24.38
N ASN A 485 -15.72 -7.10 -24.06
CA ASN A 485 -15.96 -8.49 -24.46
C ASN A 485 -17.06 -9.09 -23.59
N GLU A 486 -18.07 -9.69 -24.20
CA GLU A 486 -19.26 -10.20 -23.49
C GLU A 486 -18.94 -11.22 -22.40
N GLN A 487 -17.98 -12.14 -22.65
CA GLN A 487 -17.60 -13.16 -21.69
C GLN A 487 -16.83 -12.53 -20.52
N ALA A 488 -15.93 -11.59 -20.80
CA ALA A 488 -15.20 -10.86 -19.78
C ALA A 488 -16.13 -10.01 -18.91
N MET A 489 -17.11 -9.32 -19.50
CA MET A 489 -18.12 -8.53 -18.78
C MET A 489 -19.00 -9.40 -17.88
N ARG A 490 -19.39 -10.61 -18.33
CA ARG A 490 -20.12 -11.56 -17.47
C ARG A 490 -19.27 -11.98 -16.27
N LEU A 491 -18.03 -12.36 -16.50
CA LEU A 491 -17.09 -12.75 -15.44
C LEU A 491 -16.86 -11.58 -14.45
N ALA A 492 -16.71 -10.36 -14.94
CA ALA A 492 -16.60 -9.15 -14.12
C ALA A 492 -17.81 -8.95 -13.22
N SER A 493 -19.03 -9.09 -13.78
CA SER A 493 -20.29 -8.97 -13.03
C SER A 493 -20.43 -10.06 -11.95
N GLU A 494 -20.04 -11.31 -12.24
CA GLU A 494 -20.04 -12.41 -11.28
C GLU A 494 -19.05 -12.14 -10.12
N MET A 495 -17.83 -11.70 -10.42
CA MET A 495 -16.81 -11.34 -9.42
C MET A 495 -17.27 -10.15 -8.57
N ALA A 496 -17.84 -9.12 -9.19
CA ALA A 496 -18.42 -7.97 -8.48
C ALA A 496 -19.56 -8.39 -7.55
N THR A 497 -20.43 -9.29 -8.00
CA THR A 497 -21.54 -9.81 -7.21
C THR A 497 -21.05 -10.53 -5.96
N LYS A 498 -20.10 -11.45 -6.08
CA LYS A 498 -19.49 -12.16 -4.95
C LYS A 498 -18.87 -11.19 -3.96
N TRP A 499 -18.05 -10.25 -4.46
CA TRP A 499 -17.39 -9.26 -3.63
C TRP A 499 -18.38 -8.37 -2.86
N VAL A 500 -19.37 -7.79 -3.55
CA VAL A 500 -20.36 -6.92 -2.94
C VAL A 500 -21.18 -7.67 -1.89
N ARG A 501 -21.67 -8.88 -2.19
CA ARG A 501 -22.43 -9.71 -1.25
C ARG A 501 -21.62 -10.11 -0.03
N SER A 502 -20.35 -10.53 -0.22
CA SER A 502 -19.47 -10.88 0.89
C SER A 502 -19.21 -9.69 1.81
N ASN A 503 -18.96 -8.50 1.25
CA ASN A 503 -18.80 -7.27 2.03
C ASN A 503 -20.10 -6.89 2.77
N PHE A 504 -21.27 -7.04 2.12
CA PHE A 504 -22.56 -6.76 2.74
C PHE A 504 -22.82 -7.70 3.94
N GLU A 505 -22.44 -8.97 3.85
CA GLU A 505 -22.52 -9.91 4.96
C GLU A 505 -21.66 -9.48 6.15
N VAL A 506 -20.42 -9.03 5.90
CA VAL A 506 -19.55 -8.45 6.94
C VAL A 506 -20.18 -7.20 7.55
N TRP A 507 -20.75 -6.31 6.71
CA TRP A 507 -21.44 -5.12 7.19
C TRP A 507 -22.61 -5.44 8.10
N LYS A 508 -23.44 -6.45 7.78
CA LYS A 508 -24.53 -6.89 8.65
C LYS A 508 -24.04 -7.24 10.04
N GLN A 509 -22.90 -7.91 10.14
CA GLN A 509 -22.32 -8.40 11.39
C GLN A 509 -21.55 -7.32 12.16
N LYS A 510 -20.78 -6.47 11.50
CA LYS A 510 -19.80 -5.55 12.12
C LYS A 510 -20.22 -4.09 12.10
N LYS A 511 -21.17 -3.71 11.23
CA LYS A 511 -21.56 -2.30 10.96
C LYS A 511 -20.35 -1.42 10.65
N ALA A 512 -19.35 -2.01 9.97
CA ALA A 512 -18.11 -1.35 9.54
C ALA A 512 -17.60 -1.97 8.25
N MET A 513 -16.97 -1.17 7.40
CA MET A 513 -16.18 -1.64 6.28
C MET A 513 -14.79 -2.02 6.81
N LEU A 514 -14.19 -3.07 6.26
CA LEU A 514 -12.87 -3.54 6.68
C LEU A 514 -11.82 -3.19 5.63
N GLU A 515 -10.58 -3.11 6.05
CA GLU A 515 -9.42 -2.90 5.19
C GLU A 515 -9.23 -4.03 4.17
N LYS A 516 -9.38 -5.27 4.61
CA LYS A 516 -9.22 -6.51 3.84
C LYS A 516 -10.15 -7.61 4.35
N TYR A 517 -10.38 -8.60 3.52
CA TYR A 517 -11.35 -9.68 3.73
C TYR A 517 -10.69 -11.04 3.52
N ASP A 518 -11.36 -12.13 3.90
CA ASP A 518 -10.94 -13.49 3.59
C ASP A 518 -11.58 -13.94 2.28
N ALA A 519 -10.77 -14.24 1.28
CA ALA A 519 -11.25 -14.69 -0.04
C ALA A 519 -12.00 -16.03 0.02
N THR A 520 -11.68 -16.87 0.98
CA THR A 520 -12.17 -18.26 1.06
C THR A 520 -13.49 -18.40 1.77
N ILE A 521 -13.90 -17.38 2.54
CA ILE A 521 -15.07 -17.42 3.40
C ILE A 521 -16.03 -16.29 3.01
N PHE A 522 -17.25 -16.64 2.59
CA PHE A 522 -18.31 -15.65 2.38
C PHE A 522 -18.58 -14.88 3.68
N GLY A 523 -18.45 -13.56 3.66
CA GLY A 523 -18.53 -12.73 4.86
C GLY A 523 -17.35 -12.94 5.83
N GLY A 524 -16.19 -13.40 5.35
CA GLY A 524 -14.98 -13.65 6.13
C GLY A 524 -14.14 -12.39 6.33
N PHE A 525 -13.38 -12.37 7.45
CA PHE A 525 -12.50 -11.25 7.82
C PHE A 525 -11.06 -11.60 7.46
N GLY A 526 -10.33 -10.67 6.85
CA GLY A 526 -8.90 -10.83 6.59
C GLY A 526 -8.07 -10.87 7.87
N GLY A 527 -6.81 -11.30 7.75
CA GLY A 527 -5.87 -11.44 8.87
C GLY A 527 -4.42 -11.32 8.44
N GLY A 528 -3.49 -11.68 9.35
CA GLY A 528 -2.05 -11.66 9.10
C GLY A 528 -1.42 -10.26 9.11
N GLY A 529 -0.09 -10.22 8.93
CA GLY A 529 0.70 -9.00 8.87
C GLY A 529 1.06 -8.40 10.24
N GLU A 530 1.60 -7.19 10.20
CA GLU A 530 2.20 -6.50 11.36
C GLU A 530 1.15 -5.93 12.34
N TYR A 531 -0.10 -5.73 11.90
CA TYR A 531 -1.16 -5.13 12.71
C TYR A 531 -2.53 -5.80 12.48
N VAL A 532 -3.48 -5.55 13.37
CA VAL A 532 -4.85 -6.08 13.26
C VAL A 532 -5.62 -5.39 12.13
N VAL A 533 -6.56 -6.12 11.50
CA VAL A 533 -7.42 -5.57 10.43
C VAL A 533 -8.13 -4.31 10.90
N GLN A 534 -8.00 -3.24 10.14
CA GLN A 534 -8.60 -1.94 10.43
C GLN A 534 -10.08 -1.88 10.00
N LYS A 535 -10.85 -1.04 10.68
CA LYS A 535 -12.28 -0.84 10.46
C LYS A 535 -12.59 0.56 9.98
N GLY A 536 -13.68 0.71 9.21
CA GLY A 536 -14.11 2.00 8.67
C GLY A 536 -13.20 2.44 7.52
N PHE A 537 -12.93 1.56 6.55
CA PHE A 537 -11.84 1.76 5.61
C PHE A 537 -12.31 2.41 4.29
N GLY A 538 -11.73 3.58 3.98
CA GLY A 538 -12.16 4.46 2.89
C GLY A 538 -12.08 3.84 1.49
N TRP A 539 -11.01 3.11 1.13
CA TRP A 539 -10.93 2.49 -0.20
C TRP A 539 -11.98 1.39 -0.39
N THR A 540 -12.30 0.61 0.67
CA THR A 540 -13.36 -0.40 0.59
C THR A 540 -14.70 0.25 0.33
N ASN A 541 -14.97 1.37 1.00
CA ASN A 541 -16.16 2.18 0.81
C ASN A 541 -16.27 2.63 -0.65
N GLY A 542 -15.21 3.24 -1.18
CA GLY A 542 -15.17 3.73 -2.57
C GLY A 542 -15.32 2.60 -3.61
N VAL A 543 -14.63 1.47 -3.41
CA VAL A 543 -14.74 0.31 -4.32
C VAL A 543 -16.15 -0.25 -4.35
N VAL A 544 -16.76 -0.48 -3.19
CA VAL A 544 -18.12 -1.02 -3.13
C VAL A 544 -19.14 -0.06 -3.75
N MET A 545 -19.01 1.25 -3.47
CA MET A 545 -19.89 2.26 -4.10
C MET A 545 -19.72 2.29 -5.63
N ALA A 546 -18.49 2.16 -6.13
CA ALA A 546 -18.24 2.10 -7.57
C ALA A 546 -18.88 0.87 -8.23
N LEU A 547 -18.82 -0.30 -7.59
CA LEU A 547 -19.45 -1.53 -8.09
C LEU A 547 -20.98 -1.45 -8.00
N LEU A 548 -21.52 -0.88 -6.93
CA LEU A 548 -22.96 -0.62 -6.81
C LEU A 548 -23.46 0.37 -7.86
N ASN A 549 -22.67 1.40 -8.19
CA ASN A 549 -23.00 2.32 -9.27
C ASN A 549 -22.99 1.65 -10.65
N LEU A 550 -22.06 0.70 -10.88
CA LEU A 550 -21.91 0.03 -12.18
C LEU A 550 -22.94 -1.07 -12.39
N TYR A 551 -23.20 -1.90 -11.37
CA TYR A 551 -24.01 -3.12 -11.45
C TYR A 551 -25.29 -3.09 -10.58
N GLY A 552 -25.61 -1.96 -9.93
CA GLY A 552 -26.72 -1.87 -8.95
C GLY A 552 -28.11 -2.18 -9.51
N ASP A 553 -28.27 -2.16 -10.83
CA ASP A 553 -29.51 -2.55 -11.49
C ASP A 553 -29.69 -4.07 -11.64
N THR A 554 -28.62 -4.84 -11.46
CA THR A 554 -28.58 -6.31 -11.57
C THR A 554 -28.08 -7.01 -10.30
N LEU A 555 -27.53 -6.25 -9.34
CA LEU A 555 -27.07 -6.79 -8.06
C LEU A 555 -28.21 -6.94 -7.05
N TYR A 556 -28.26 -8.10 -6.39
CA TYR A 556 -29.21 -8.40 -5.31
C TYR A 556 -28.46 -8.94 -4.09
N ALA A 557 -28.93 -8.60 -2.90
CA ALA A 557 -28.36 -9.02 -1.62
C ALA A 557 -28.44 -10.54 -1.36
N ALA A 558 -29.46 -11.20 -1.92
CA ALA A 558 -29.65 -12.65 -1.88
C ALA A 558 -29.87 -13.21 -3.29
N ASP A 559 -29.67 -14.50 -3.49
CA ASP A 559 -30.05 -15.16 -4.74
C ASP A 559 -31.57 -15.18 -4.88
N GLU A 560 -32.09 -14.79 -6.05
CA GLU A 560 -33.55 -14.85 -6.34
C GLU A 560 -34.12 -16.28 -6.32
N PHE A 561 -33.25 -17.31 -6.20
CA PHE A 561 -33.60 -18.73 -6.23
C PHE A 561 -33.19 -19.49 -4.96
N GLY A 562 -33.47 -18.95 -3.79
CA GLY A 562 -33.07 -19.63 -2.56
C GLY A 562 -33.98 -19.37 -1.39
N ASP A 563 -35.26 -19.80 -1.44
CA ASP A 563 -35.99 -20.40 -0.34
C ASP A 563 -37.34 -20.94 -0.85
N SER A 564 -37.27 -21.98 -1.66
CA SER A 564 -38.38 -22.96 -1.72
C SER A 564 -38.08 -24.04 -0.68
N PRO A 565 -38.82 -24.13 0.40
CA PRO A 565 -38.72 -25.28 1.30
C PRO A 565 -39.36 -26.48 0.61
N GLY A 566 -38.57 -27.31 -0.06
CA GLY A 566 -39.11 -28.53 -0.61
C GLY A 566 -38.23 -29.26 -1.60
N GLN A 567 -37.71 -30.36 -1.12
CA GLN A 567 -37.32 -31.56 -1.87
C GLN A 567 -35.95 -31.57 -2.59
N SER A 568 -34.94 -32.06 -1.92
CA SER A 568 -34.37 -33.37 -2.25
C SER A 568 -33.45 -33.84 -1.14
N GLY A 569 -33.97 -34.67 -0.29
CA GLY A 569 -33.22 -35.48 0.64
C GLY A 569 -32.40 -36.51 -0.13
N ALA A 570 -31.10 -36.41 -0.03
CA ALA A 570 -30.23 -37.58 -0.07
C ALA A 570 -29.50 -37.59 1.27
N VAL A 571 -30.16 -38.21 2.24
CA VAL A 571 -29.59 -38.55 3.53
C VAL A 571 -28.53 -39.62 3.28
N TYR A 572 -27.27 -39.25 3.30
CA TYR A 572 -26.22 -40.18 3.71
C TYR A 572 -26.10 -40.10 5.24
N GLY A 573 -26.91 -40.91 5.89
CA GLY A 573 -26.81 -41.17 7.30
C GLY A 573 -25.50 -41.90 7.62
N ALA A 574 -24.51 -41.17 8.05
CA ALA A 574 -23.41 -41.76 8.80
C ALA A 574 -23.86 -41.82 10.26
N HIS A 575 -24.24 -42.99 10.73
CA HIS A 575 -24.36 -43.32 12.16
C HIS A 575 -22.99 -43.15 12.83
N VAL A 576 -22.73 -41.98 13.39
CA VAL A 576 -21.62 -41.82 14.34
C VAL A 576 -22.10 -42.33 15.70
N GLY A 577 -21.67 -43.53 16.09
CA GLY A 577 -21.95 -44.09 17.40
C GLY A 577 -21.39 -43.17 18.49
N ALA A 578 -22.01 -43.24 19.68
CA ALA A 578 -21.66 -42.43 20.86
C ALA A 578 -20.15 -42.41 21.25
N GLY A 579 -19.36 -43.37 20.76
CA GLY A 579 -17.90 -43.41 20.96
C GLY A 579 -17.12 -42.37 20.15
N GLY A 580 -17.63 -41.90 18.98
CA GLY A 580 -16.95 -40.92 18.14
C GLY A 580 -16.99 -39.49 18.71
N ILE A 581 -18.07 -39.15 19.42
CA ILE A 581 -18.22 -37.82 20.04
C ILE A 581 -17.26 -37.64 21.21
N VAL A 582 -17.05 -38.69 22.02
CA VAL A 582 -16.12 -38.65 23.16
C VAL A 582 -14.65 -38.54 22.68
N THR A 583 -14.30 -39.20 21.58
CA THR A 583 -12.94 -39.12 21.00
C THR A 583 -12.67 -37.75 20.41
N ALA A 584 -13.65 -37.12 19.74
CA ALA A 584 -13.52 -35.77 19.18
C ALA A 584 -13.35 -34.72 20.33
N PHE A 585 -14.11 -34.86 21.42
CA PHE A 585 -13.98 -33.97 22.57
C PHE A 585 -12.62 -34.10 23.26
N LEU A 586 -12.07 -35.31 23.40
CA LEU A 586 -10.75 -35.54 23.99
C LEU A 586 -9.62 -34.98 23.11
N VAL A 587 -9.72 -35.06 21.80
CA VAL A 587 -8.75 -34.47 20.88
C VAL A 587 -8.77 -32.94 20.96
N VAL A 588 -9.95 -32.32 21.05
CA VAL A 588 -10.06 -30.85 21.21
C VAL A 588 -9.47 -30.40 22.55
N ILE A 589 -9.74 -31.11 23.64
CA ILE A 589 -9.17 -30.79 24.97
C ILE A 589 -7.65 -30.96 24.97
N ALA A 590 -7.12 -32.01 24.34
CA ALA A 590 -5.68 -32.23 24.24
C ALA A 590 -5.00 -31.15 23.38
N SER A 591 -5.63 -30.69 22.30
CA SER A 591 -5.12 -29.62 21.45
C SER A 591 -5.11 -28.26 22.16
N VAL A 592 -6.14 -27.94 22.95
CA VAL A 592 -6.21 -26.73 23.76
C VAL A 592 -5.17 -26.75 24.89
N ALA A 593 -4.94 -27.90 25.53
CA ALA A 593 -3.93 -28.06 26.56
C ALA A 593 -2.50 -27.94 26.00
N ALA A 594 -2.23 -28.52 24.82
CA ALA A 594 -0.95 -28.37 24.13
C ALA A 594 -0.70 -26.93 23.68
N GLY A 595 -1.73 -26.21 23.18
CA GLY A 595 -1.65 -24.81 22.86
C GLY A 595 -1.36 -23.92 24.07
N ALA A 596 -2.01 -24.18 25.20
CA ALA A 596 -1.76 -23.46 26.45
C ALA A 596 -0.34 -23.71 27.00
N LEU A 597 0.17 -24.94 26.91
CA LEU A 597 1.54 -25.27 27.30
C LEU A 597 2.57 -24.59 26.37
N GLY A 598 2.30 -24.57 25.07
CA GLY A 598 3.11 -23.87 24.08
C GLY A 598 3.19 -22.37 24.35
N LEU A 599 2.07 -21.75 24.68
CA LEU A 599 1.98 -20.33 25.07
C LEU A 599 2.72 -20.03 26.37
N MET A 600 2.66 -20.94 27.38
CA MET A 600 3.41 -20.78 28.62
C MET A 600 4.92 -20.92 28.41
N VAL A 601 5.37 -21.85 27.57
CA VAL A 601 6.79 -22.04 27.23
C VAL A 601 7.27 -20.84 26.39
N TYR A 602 6.46 -20.34 25.49
CA TYR A 602 6.76 -19.14 24.70
C TYR A 602 6.87 -17.89 25.57
N ARG A 603 5.93 -17.68 26.52
CA ARG A 603 6.00 -16.56 27.48
C ARG A 603 7.23 -16.67 28.38
N LYS A 604 7.55 -17.87 28.90
CA LYS A 604 8.71 -18.08 29.77
C LYS A 604 10.07 -17.91 29.05
N ARG A 605 10.14 -18.17 27.73
CA ARG A 605 11.33 -17.85 26.90
C ARG A 605 11.47 -16.37 26.59
N ARG A 606 10.37 -15.61 26.56
CA ARG A 606 10.38 -14.17 26.28
C ARG A 606 10.90 -13.34 27.46
N ASP A 607 10.77 -13.83 28.69
CA ASP A 607 11.20 -13.13 29.91
C ASP A 607 12.71 -13.26 30.20
N TYR A 608 13.47 -14.01 29.39
CA TYR A 608 14.89 -14.29 29.59
C TYR A 608 15.80 -14.01 28.39
N ALA A 609 15.51 -13.01 27.58
CA ALA A 609 16.46 -12.53 26.56
C ALA A 609 17.20 -11.29 27.10
N PRO A 610 18.51 -11.38 27.39
CA PRO A 610 19.27 -10.20 27.81
C PRO A 610 19.45 -9.24 26.63
N LEU A 611 19.30 -7.94 26.92
CA LEU A 611 19.60 -6.81 26.02
C LEU A 611 21.01 -6.96 25.46
N THR A 612 21.13 -7.05 24.16
CA THR A 612 22.41 -7.15 23.47
C THR A 612 23.15 -5.81 23.50
N SER A 613 24.41 -5.90 23.82
CA SER A 613 25.53 -4.95 23.89
C SER A 613 25.21 -3.45 24.11
N ASN A 614 25.50 -3.04 25.33
CA ASN A 614 25.53 -1.64 25.82
C ASN A 614 26.56 -0.73 25.10
N GLU A 615 27.39 -1.25 24.19
CA GLU A 615 28.41 -0.45 23.49
C GLU A 615 27.82 0.39 22.36
N ASP A 616 26.83 -0.14 21.62
CA ASP A 616 26.20 0.57 20.52
C ASP A 616 25.40 1.79 20.99
N LEU A 617 24.71 1.67 22.14
CA LEU A 617 24.00 2.79 22.76
C LEU A 617 24.97 3.87 23.30
N LYS A 618 26.14 3.46 23.81
CA LYS A 618 27.16 4.40 24.28
C LYS A 618 27.83 5.15 23.13
N ILE A 619 28.01 4.53 22.00
CA ILE A 619 28.61 5.14 20.79
C ILE A 619 27.65 6.18 20.20
N LEU A 620 26.37 5.85 20.08
CA LEU A 620 25.36 6.74 19.51
C LEU A 620 25.06 7.96 20.42
N ALA A 621 25.03 7.75 21.73
CA ALA A 621 24.73 8.80 22.71
C ALA A 621 25.93 9.72 23.06
N ARG A 622 27.17 9.34 22.74
CA ARG A 622 28.38 10.11 23.05
C ARG A 622 28.78 11.13 21.98
N LYS A 623 28.14 11.14 20.79
CA LYS A 623 28.41 12.16 19.77
C LYS A 623 27.69 13.47 20.11
N PRO A 624 28.39 14.60 20.27
CA PRO A 624 27.75 15.89 20.51
C PRO A 624 26.86 16.31 19.34
N TYR A 625 25.74 16.94 19.63
CA TYR A 625 24.75 17.46 18.67
C TYR A 625 25.39 18.33 17.55
N THR A 626 26.49 19.02 17.86
CA THR A 626 27.23 19.87 16.93
C THR A 626 27.97 19.11 15.83
N GLU A 627 28.44 17.87 16.08
CA GLU A 627 29.14 17.08 15.06
C GLU A 627 28.18 16.44 14.04
N LEU A 628 26.94 16.15 14.45
CA LEU A 628 25.93 15.59 13.55
C LEU A 628 25.38 16.62 12.57
N LYS A 629 25.33 17.91 12.94
CA LYS A 629 24.96 19.01 12.03
C LYS A 629 26.02 19.25 10.93
N SER A 630 27.29 19.02 11.20
CA SER A 630 28.37 19.25 10.24
C SER A 630 28.41 18.20 9.13
N LEU A 631 27.87 17.01 9.35
CA LEU A 631 27.79 15.94 8.35
C LEU A 631 26.65 16.15 7.35
N ASN A 632 25.56 16.80 7.77
CA ASN A 632 24.40 17.08 6.91
C ASN A 632 24.53 18.41 6.13
N GLY A 633 25.39 19.33 6.59
CA GLY A 633 25.58 20.64 5.92
C GLY A 633 26.39 20.58 4.60
N ALA A 634 27.05 19.48 4.31
CA ALA A 634 27.87 19.34 3.10
C ALA A 634 27.09 18.94 1.84
N SER A 635 25.84 18.49 1.96
CA SER A 635 25.04 18.06 0.80
C SER A 635 24.17 19.17 0.19
N SER A 636 23.89 20.27 0.92
CA SER A 636 22.98 21.32 0.42
C SER A 636 23.65 22.41 -0.46
N GLN A 637 24.98 22.40 -0.62
CA GLN A 637 25.68 23.38 -1.47
C GLN A 637 26.01 22.90 -2.89
N ARG A 638 25.54 21.74 -3.33
CA ARG A 638 25.76 21.23 -4.70
C ARG A 638 24.53 21.25 -5.61
N GLN A 639 23.46 21.91 -5.21
CA GLN A 639 22.32 22.16 -6.09
C GLN A 639 22.00 23.66 -6.12
N ARG A 640 22.83 24.41 -6.81
CA ARG A 640 22.50 25.65 -7.50
C ARG A 640 23.19 25.65 -8.87
#